data_7d5c307e4a83e9a839eb0ceb84cc3d11
#
_entry.id   7d5c307e4a83e9a839eb0ceb84cc3d11
#
_cell.length_a   1.000
_cell.length_b   1.000
_cell.length_c   1.000
_cell.angle_alpha   90.00
_cell.angle_beta   90.00
_cell.angle_gamma   90.00
#
_symmetry.space_group_name_H-M   'P 1'
#
loop_
_entity.id
_entity.type
_entity.pdbx_description
1 polymer ?
#
loop_
_entity_poly.entity_id
_entity_poly.type
_entity_poly.pdbx_seq_one_letter_code
_entity_poly.pdbx_strand_id
1 'polypeptide(L)'
;MESTTHITIQDKRRKLPSFLVIALFFLCSAACLAQNAGCVIDGKTKEPMPFVNVSYHTKGRLNGTTTDANGNYVLGLLSQIDDSVVFQCVGYTTVTKHKSELNGSDIIVTMQQKSFELNEFTVKARREHYRRKNNPAVELMRKVIANKQRNSIENADAYSYRKHEKMEVSLSNLNESMRYKAPFKKIGFIFDNMQESELNGKKYVPLYFMENLSETYFDRSSSSTPRTITTANRDVEVDKFLDQYSLELAMDEVFGDIDIYDERIPLLSNEFISPLSQYGILFYHYHIADTFYFDGDTCISLLFSPANQQDFGFYGKMAVTKDSLCAVRKVQLNLPYSNSVNFVEQIRFEQEYQRRDGRLLVALKNIVVDFHVPGVSAHGRKRTIYDDYVFDSIIVAKSRKLPDHVPNYNKRDDDYWNEHRIEPLTPNEQRIYDDAARLSGVTPYRVLVKTIMAVAGGYVDLGKVDWGPVENTVSWNSVEGVRLRLGGKTNMNFNEHLFFSGFVAYGLKDYRFKYNIKAMYSFAEKKYHQYEFPHNLLSLAYEENTTIPGQEFMMGTSDRLFQSFSHTGIDKMTFDRKLTLQYDYETPRHFSIKTKVEHLEQEPLADLDFTSVDGKTEYNPLRSDIFELQLRFAPRERFYQSYEYRMPINNTSPVYTLTYTYGTRLFGADFEYHKLKARLQKRWFVLSLGFLDVSVEAGKIFGQVPHLLLFVHHANQGYTYQDEAFNLMNYFEFASDQYVQLMANYSFNGFIFNRIPLLKKLKWREVCSAKAVWGDVSSLNMPSADNPKLIPFPTNADGEPETSTLAKMPYVEVSAGIDNIFKLLCLEYVWRLTYLDNPNTIPHGLRFRVHIAF
;
A
#
# COMPACT_ATOMS: atom_id res chain seq x y z
N MET A 1 24.64 65.16 22.89
CA MET A 1 24.62 65.07 21.41
C MET A 1 24.73 63.62 21.04
N GLU A 2 23.72 63.19 20.53
CA GLU A 2 23.33 62.16 19.55
C GLU A 2 22.13 61.37 20.03
N SER A 3 21.09 61.63 19.31
CA SER A 3 19.76 61.12 19.50
C SER A 3 19.62 59.74 18.81
N THR A 4 19.24 58.71 19.57
CA THR A 4 18.84 57.42 19.03
C THR A 4 17.32 57.37 18.91
N THR A 5 16.85 57.38 17.70
CA THR A 5 15.41 57.31 17.35
C THR A 5 14.92 55.89 17.44
N HIS A 6 14.07 55.60 18.41
CA HIS A 6 13.30 54.35 18.46
C HIS A 6 12.14 54.42 17.45
N ILE A 7 12.19 53.52 16.46
CA ILE A 7 11.05 53.30 15.59
C ILE A 7 10.17 52.20 16.20
N THR A 8 9.04 52.61 16.72
CA THR A 8 7.97 51.72 17.21
C THR A 8 7.14 51.27 16.02
N ILE A 9 7.23 50.04 15.64
CA ILE A 9 6.37 49.43 14.63
C ILE A 9 5.05 49.05 15.29
N GLN A 10 4.01 49.80 15.03
CA GLN A 10 2.63 49.47 15.41
C GLN A 10 2.10 48.35 14.46
N ASP A 11 1.84 47.21 15.05
CA ASP A 11 1.20 46.06 14.44
C ASP A 11 -0.28 46.35 14.15
N LYS A 12 -0.61 46.78 12.96
CA LYS A 12 -2.00 46.90 12.48
C LYS A 12 -2.49 45.56 11.97
N ARG A 13 -3.00 44.71 12.85
CA ARG A 13 -3.83 43.59 12.48
C ARG A 13 -5.07 44.04 11.71
N ARG A 14 -5.02 43.96 10.38
CA ARG A 14 -6.22 44.07 9.54
C ARG A 14 -7.03 42.78 9.68
N LYS A 15 -8.11 42.84 10.45
CA LYS A 15 -9.19 41.85 10.41
C LYS A 15 -9.79 41.89 9.00
N LEU A 16 -9.62 40.83 8.19
CA LEU A 16 -10.41 40.65 6.98
C LEU A 16 -11.90 40.60 7.40
N PRO A 17 -12.78 41.36 6.81
CA PRO A 17 -14.20 41.36 7.19
C PRO A 17 -14.81 39.99 6.79
N SER A 18 -15.43 39.33 7.76
CA SER A 18 -16.16 38.06 7.63
C SER A 18 -17.21 38.06 6.51
N PHE A 19 -17.55 39.22 5.99
CA PHE A 19 -18.47 39.42 4.87
C PHE A 19 -17.89 38.94 3.50
N LEU A 20 -16.58 38.94 3.35
CA LEU A 20 -15.95 38.49 2.09
C LEU A 20 -15.95 36.96 1.96
N VAL A 21 -15.88 36.25 3.07
CA VAL A 21 -15.93 34.78 3.09
C VAL A 21 -17.36 34.29 2.82
N ILE A 22 -18.36 35.01 3.35
CA ILE A 22 -19.79 34.71 3.12
C ILE A 22 -20.19 35.08 1.69
N ALA A 23 -19.65 36.17 1.13
CA ALA A 23 -19.89 36.55 -0.25
C ALA A 23 -19.24 35.58 -1.26
N LEU A 24 -18.07 35.01 -0.93
CA LEU A 24 -17.46 33.95 -1.73
C LEU A 24 -18.28 32.65 -1.69
N PHE A 25 -18.92 32.35 -0.57
CA PHE A 25 -19.82 31.21 -0.44
C PHE A 25 -21.12 31.36 -1.24
N PHE A 26 -21.65 32.59 -1.32
CA PHE A 26 -22.85 32.87 -2.12
C PHE A 26 -22.56 33.02 -3.63
N LEU A 27 -21.38 33.42 -4.03
CA LEU A 27 -20.99 33.44 -5.45
C LEU A 27 -20.74 32.02 -6.02
N CYS A 28 -20.38 31.04 -5.19
CA CYS A 28 -20.28 29.65 -5.60
C CYS A 28 -21.65 28.96 -5.81
N SER A 29 -22.74 29.48 -5.24
CA SER A 29 -24.08 28.89 -5.37
C SER A 29 -24.85 29.35 -6.62
N ALA A 30 -24.35 30.34 -7.36
CA ALA A 30 -25.03 30.88 -8.55
C ALA A 30 -24.54 30.32 -9.89
N ALA A 31 -23.55 29.44 -9.89
CA ALA A 31 -23.14 28.69 -11.10
C ALA A 31 -23.93 27.39 -11.21
N CYS A 32 -25.24 27.49 -11.41
CA CYS A 32 -26.04 26.39 -11.99
C CYS A 32 -25.58 26.26 -13.45
N LEU A 33 -24.44 25.61 -13.65
CA LEU A 33 -23.94 25.26 -14.98
C LEU A 33 -24.94 24.27 -15.58
N ALA A 34 -25.48 24.56 -16.75
CA ALA A 34 -26.33 23.66 -17.50
C ALA A 34 -25.64 22.31 -17.59
N GLN A 35 -26.14 21.32 -16.85
CA GLN A 35 -25.61 19.95 -16.88
C GLN A 35 -26.28 19.26 -18.06
N ASN A 36 -25.49 18.75 -19.00
CA ASN A 36 -25.99 17.93 -20.07
C ASN A 36 -26.38 16.56 -19.52
N ALA A 37 -27.67 16.29 -19.51
CA ALA A 37 -28.24 15.05 -18.99
C ALA A 37 -28.94 14.30 -20.11
N GLY A 38 -28.99 12.96 -20.00
CA GLY A 38 -29.71 12.13 -20.95
C GLY A 38 -30.06 10.79 -20.32
N CYS A 39 -30.69 9.93 -21.09
CA CYS A 39 -31.07 8.58 -20.69
C CYS A 39 -30.51 7.55 -21.67
N VAL A 40 -30.04 6.44 -21.17
CA VAL A 40 -29.65 5.28 -21.98
C VAL A 40 -30.79 4.26 -21.97
N ILE A 41 -31.18 3.79 -23.14
CA ILE A 41 -32.23 2.79 -23.28
C ILE A 41 -31.77 1.57 -24.06
N ASP A 42 -32.35 0.43 -23.77
CA ASP A 42 -32.22 -0.79 -24.58
C ASP A 42 -32.85 -0.61 -25.96
N GLY A 43 -32.12 -0.97 -27.00
CA GLY A 43 -32.56 -0.81 -28.39
C GLY A 43 -33.74 -1.68 -28.75
N LYS A 44 -33.97 -2.79 -28.04
CA LYS A 44 -35.02 -3.76 -28.31
C LYS A 44 -36.24 -3.54 -27.40
N THR A 45 -36.01 -3.47 -26.08
CA THR A 45 -37.11 -3.31 -25.10
C THR A 45 -37.55 -1.86 -24.92
N LYS A 46 -36.73 -0.89 -25.32
CA LYS A 46 -36.91 0.55 -25.09
C LYS A 46 -36.96 0.95 -23.62
N GLU A 47 -36.54 0.06 -22.72
CA GLU A 47 -36.46 0.33 -21.30
C GLU A 47 -35.17 1.06 -20.94
N PRO A 48 -35.19 1.92 -19.90
CA PRO A 48 -34.01 2.56 -19.40
C PRO A 48 -32.96 1.56 -18.91
N MET A 49 -31.70 1.77 -19.28
CA MET A 49 -30.61 0.90 -18.92
C MET A 49 -29.85 1.45 -17.72
N PRO A 50 -29.99 0.87 -16.54
CA PRO A 50 -29.21 1.24 -15.38
C PRO A 50 -27.74 0.80 -15.53
N PHE A 51 -26.85 1.54 -14.87
CA PHE A 51 -25.43 1.18 -14.69
C PHE A 51 -24.63 1.03 -15.97
N VAL A 52 -25.03 1.72 -17.04
CA VAL A 52 -24.21 1.89 -18.24
C VAL A 52 -23.01 2.76 -17.91
N ASN A 53 -21.84 2.30 -18.20
CA ASN A 53 -20.63 3.09 -18.04
C ASN A 53 -20.55 4.14 -19.15
N VAL A 54 -20.42 5.40 -18.77
CA VAL A 54 -20.36 6.55 -19.67
C VAL A 54 -19.01 7.24 -19.48
N SER A 55 -18.12 7.09 -20.45
CA SER A 55 -16.75 7.60 -20.36
C SER A 55 -16.42 8.59 -21.48
N TYR A 56 -15.61 9.59 -21.17
CA TYR A 56 -15.18 10.64 -22.11
C TYR A 56 -13.84 11.25 -21.69
N HIS A 57 -13.12 11.85 -22.63
CA HIS A 57 -11.87 12.54 -22.35
C HIS A 57 -12.09 14.04 -22.17
N THR A 58 -11.33 14.63 -21.25
CA THR A 58 -11.26 16.09 -21.05
C THR A 58 -9.79 16.49 -20.99
N LYS A 59 -9.32 17.23 -21.97
CA LYS A 59 -7.91 17.61 -22.11
C LYS A 59 -6.98 16.38 -22.05
N GLY A 60 -7.35 15.33 -22.76
CA GLY A 60 -6.62 14.06 -22.79
C GLY A 60 -6.73 13.17 -21.54
N ARG A 61 -7.52 13.59 -20.54
CA ARG A 61 -7.79 12.78 -19.32
C ARG A 61 -9.14 12.10 -19.44
N LEU A 62 -9.18 10.82 -19.14
CA LEU A 62 -10.41 10.04 -19.11
C LEU A 62 -11.25 10.46 -17.89
N ASN A 63 -12.52 10.79 -18.13
CA ASN A 63 -13.55 11.06 -17.15
C ASN A 63 -14.74 10.15 -17.41
N GLY A 64 -15.66 10.01 -16.45
CA GLY A 64 -16.85 9.22 -16.66
C GLY A 64 -17.85 9.31 -15.54
N THR A 65 -19.00 8.71 -15.82
CA THR A 65 -20.12 8.53 -14.93
C THR A 65 -20.79 7.21 -15.25
N THR A 66 -21.76 6.80 -14.46
CA THR A 66 -22.62 5.67 -14.75
C THR A 66 -24.07 6.14 -14.79
N THR A 67 -24.92 5.44 -15.57
CA THR A 67 -26.36 5.72 -15.50
C THR A 67 -26.92 5.29 -14.15
N ASP A 68 -27.87 6.05 -13.65
CA ASP A 68 -28.62 5.73 -12.43
C ASP A 68 -29.60 4.55 -12.64
N ALA A 69 -30.39 4.20 -11.62
CA ALA A 69 -31.38 3.12 -11.69
C ALA A 69 -32.47 3.37 -12.73
N ASN A 70 -32.63 4.60 -13.20
CA ASN A 70 -33.58 4.99 -14.23
C ASN A 70 -32.93 5.19 -15.60
N GLY A 71 -31.68 4.77 -15.76
CA GLY A 71 -30.93 4.92 -17.01
C GLY A 71 -30.41 6.34 -17.28
N ASN A 72 -30.57 7.28 -16.36
CA ASN A 72 -30.18 8.67 -16.58
C ASN A 72 -28.67 8.83 -16.31
N TYR A 73 -28.03 9.67 -17.13
CA TYR A 73 -26.65 10.10 -16.93
C TYR A 73 -26.53 11.62 -16.94
N VAL A 74 -25.52 12.11 -16.27
CA VAL A 74 -25.19 13.54 -16.27
C VAL A 74 -23.73 13.69 -16.69
N LEU A 75 -23.49 14.48 -17.75
CA LEU A 75 -22.17 14.84 -18.23
C LEU A 75 -21.74 16.19 -17.64
N GLY A 76 -20.44 16.38 -17.56
CA GLY A 76 -19.88 17.71 -17.32
C GLY A 76 -20.13 18.66 -18.49
N LEU A 77 -19.49 19.84 -18.48
CA LEU A 77 -19.59 20.81 -19.58
C LEU A 77 -19.09 20.17 -20.88
N LEU A 78 -19.95 20.06 -21.88
CA LEU A 78 -19.59 19.51 -23.20
C LEU A 78 -18.43 20.25 -23.87
N SER A 79 -18.26 21.55 -23.58
CA SER A 79 -17.11 22.33 -24.05
C SER A 79 -15.77 21.82 -23.52
N GLN A 80 -15.77 21.08 -22.45
CA GLN A 80 -14.58 20.47 -21.85
C GLN A 80 -14.33 19.03 -22.33
N ILE A 81 -15.29 18.40 -22.99
CA ILE A 81 -15.16 17.07 -23.58
C ILE A 81 -14.36 17.19 -24.89
N ASP A 82 -13.32 16.38 -25.04
CA ASP A 82 -12.40 16.51 -26.17
C ASP A 82 -13.12 16.25 -27.50
N ASP A 83 -13.71 15.07 -27.67
CA ASP A 83 -14.31 14.67 -28.93
C ASP A 83 -15.60 13.86 -28.78
N SER A 84 -15.57 12.77 -28.03
CA SER A 84 -16.66 11.80 -27.98
C SER A 84 -16.91 11.25 -26.57
N VAL A 85 -18.12 10.73 -26.38
CA VAL A 85 -18.56 10.03 -25.17
C VAL A 85 -18.87 8.58 -25.54
N VAL A 86 -18.34 7.67 -24.77
CA VAL A 86 -18.45 6.22 -24.98
C VAL A 86 -19.40 5.63 -23.94
N PHE A 87 -20.42 4.92 -24.39
CA PHE A 87 -21.39 4.21 -23.57
C PHE A 87 -21.13 2.71 -23.66
N GLN A 88 -20.85 2.09 -22.53
CA GLN A 88 -20.53 0.67 -22.44
C GLN A 88 -21.39 -0.03 -21.41
N CYS A 89 -21.98 -1.13 -21.80
CA CYS A 89 -22.70 -2.03 -20.92
C CYS A 89 -22.38 -3.47 -21.30
N VAL A 90 -22.30 -4.32 -20.29
CA VAL A 90 -21.99 -5.74 -20.50
C VAL A 90 -23.14 -6.43 -21.23
N GLY A 91 -22.83 -7.11 -22.32
CA GLY A 91 -23.82 -7.75 -23.20
C GLY A 91 -24.37 -6.84 -24.26
N TYR A 92 -23.93 -5.59 -24.37
CA TYR A 92 -24.34 -4.63 -25.37
C TYR A 92 -23.17 -4.18 -26.24
N THR A 93 -23.51 -3.76 -27.46
CA THR A 93 -22.53 -3.13 -28.36
C THR A 93 -22.15 -1.75 -27.80
N THR A 94 -20.88 -1.45 -27.70
CA THR A 94 -20.41 -0.14 -27.28
C THR A 94 -20.91 0.93 -28.24
N VAL A 95 -21.48 2.00 -27.70
CA VAL A 95 -21.97 3.15 -28.47
C VAL A 95 -21.06 4.33 -28.21
N THR A 96 -20.48 4.89 -29.27
CA THR A 96 -19.72 6.13 -29.21
C THR A 96 -20.53 7.24 -29.84
N LYS A 97 -20.71 8.35 -29.10
CA LYS A 97 -21.40 9.55 -29.57
C LYS A 97 -20.44 10.73 -29.59
N HIS A 98 -20.44 11.48 -30.70
CA HIS A 98 -19.70 12.73 -30.76
C HIS A 98 -20.37 13.77 -29.84
N LYS A 99 -19.57 14.62 -29.20
CA LYS A 99 -20.09 15.62 -28.23
C LYS A 99 -21.19 16.52 -28.79
N SER A 100 -21.18 16.81 -30.10
CA SER A 100 -22.22 17.60 -30.75
C SER A 100 -23.61 16.93 -30.76
N GLU A 101 -23.67 15.59 -30.67
CA GLU A 101 -24.86 14.81 -30.60
C GLU A 101 -25.49 14.77 -29.20
N LEU A 102 -24.75 15.26 -28.21
CA LEU A 102 -25.10 15.18 -26.80
C LEU A 102 -25.43 16.57 -26.20
N ASN A 103 -25.77 17.52 -27.06
CA ASN A 103 -26.08 18.90 -26.63
C ASN A 103 -27.61 19.03 -26.37
N GLY A 104 -27.99 18.97 -25.10
CA GLY A 104 -29.40 19.07 -24.68
C GLY A 104 -29.65 18.42 -23.32
N SER A 105 -30.87 18.56 -22.80
CA SER A 105 -31.29 18.03 -21.50
C SER A 105 -31.98 16.66 -21.51
N ASP A 106 -32.36 16.13 -22.67
CA ASP A 106 -33.15 14.89 -22.73
C ASP A 106 -32.67 13.95 -23.87
N ILE A 107 -31.39 13.76 -23.97
CA ILE A 107 -30.83 12.96 -25.04
C ILE A 107 -30.94 11.47 -24.73
N ILE A 108 -31.55 10.74 -25.63
CA ILE A 108 -31.71 9.29 -25.52
C ILE A 108 -30.59 8.59 -26.32
N VAL A 109 -29.80 7.80 -25.62
CA VAL A 109 -28.78 6.93 -26.22
C VAL A 109 -29.33 5.50 -26.25
N THR A 110 -29.43 4.90 -27.42
CA THR A 110 -29.93 3.54 -27.60
C THR A 110 -28.74 2.57 -27.75
N MET A 111 -28.71 1.53 -26.91
CA MET A 111 -27.69 0.49 -26.99
C MET A 111 -28.31 -0.80 -27.52
N GLN A 112 -27.62 -1.48 -28.46
CA GLN A 112 -28.03 -2.75 -29.02
C GLN A 112 -27.38 -3.90 -28.28
N GLN A 113 -28.13 -4.93 -27.92
CA GLN A 113 -27.58 -6.16 -27.39
C GLN A 113 -26.61 -6.82 -28.41
N LYS A 114 -25.44 -7.20 -27.92
CA LYS A 114 -24.56 -8.11 -28.71
C LYS A 114 -25.26 -9.42 -28.86
N SER A 115 -25.58 -9.81 -30.09
CA SER A 115 -26.22 -11.08 -30.36
C SER A 115 -25.33 -12.26 -30.06
N PHE A 116 -25.51 -12.83 -28.86
CA PHE A 116 -25.35 -14.27 -28.70
C PHE A 116 -26.76 -14.85 -28.81
N GLU A 117 -26.99 -15.72 -29.75
CA GLU A 117 -28.28 -16.34 -29.97
C GLU A 117 -28.79 -17.01 -28.70
N LEU A 118 -29.79 -16.41 -28.09
CA LEU A 118 -30.66 -17.03 -27.07
C LEU A 118 -32.03 -16.39 -27.10
N ASN A 119 -33.03 -17.28 -27.22
CA ASN A 119 -34.41 -16.96 -27.39
C ASN A 119 -35.03 -16.05 -26.32
N GLU A 120 -35.96 -15.27 -26.78
CA GLU A 120 -36.59 -14.11 -26.21
C GLU A 120 -37.71 -14.42 -25.22
N PHE A 121 -37.71 -13.76 -24.08
CA PHE A 121 -38.92 -13.46 -23.30
C PHE A 121 -38.81 -12.06 -22.70
N THR A 122 -39.83 -11.26 -22.94
CA THR A 122 -39.92 -9.86 -22.54
C THR A 122 -40.68 -9.71 -21.22
N VAL A 123 -40.12 -9.03 -20.23
CA VAL A 123 -40.82 -8.59 -19.02
C VAL A 123 -40.80 -7.08 -18.94
N LYS A 124 -41.97 -6.46 -18.87
CA LYS A 124 -42.15 -5.00 -18.73
C LYS A 124 -41.94 -4.59 -17.27
N ALA A 125 -40.93 -3.82 -16.99
CA ALA A 125 -40.69 -3.24 -15.66
C ALA A 125 -41.30 -1.83 -15.54
N ARG A 126 -42.07 -1.60 -14.48
CA ARG A 126 -42.67 -0.30 -14.12
C ARG A 126 -41.61 0.53 -13.36
N ARG A 127 -41.52 1.84 -13.63
CA ARG A 127 -40.67 2.79 -12.93
C ARG A 127 -41.04 2.87 -11.44
N GLU A 128 -40.34 2.19 -10.59
CA GLU A 128 -40.46 2.32 -9.13
C GLU A 128 -39.10 2.71 -8.52
N HIS A 129 -39.13 3.58 -7.50
CA HIS A 129 -37.97 3.85 -6.65
C HIS A 129 -37.46 2.53 -6.08
N TYR A 130 -36.15 2.29 -6.16
CA TYR A 130 -35.52 1.08 -5.59
C TYR A 130 -35.93 0.88 -4.14
N ARG A 131 -36.59 -0.23 -3.87
CA ARG A 131 -36.98 -0.62 -2.51
C ARG A 131 -36.32 -1.94 -2.17
N ARG A 132 -35.72 -2.03 -0.98
CA ARG A 132 -35.14 -3.30 -0.49
C ARG A 132 -36.21 -4.26 0.01
N LYS A 133 -37.33 -3.74 0.52
CA LYS A 133 -38.45 -4.52 1.04
C LYS A 133 -39.30 -5.03 -0.12
N ASN A 134 -39.62 -6.33 -0.12
CA ASN A 134 -40.39 -7.02 -1.16
C ASN A 134 -39.74 -6.94 -2.56
N ASN A 135 -38.41 -6.91 -2.62
CA ASN A 135 -37.67 -6.92 -3.88
C ASN A 135 -37.21 -8.36 -4.19
N PRO A 136 -37.65 -8.98 -5.29
CA PRO A 136 -37.29 -10.35 -5.63
C PRO A 136 -35.77 -10.57 -5.79
N ALA A 137 -35.05 -9.56 -6.30
CA ALA A 137 -33.58 -9.63 -6.41
C ALA A 137 -32.89 -9.66 -5.03
N VAL A 138 -33.39 -8.89 -4.07
CA VAL A 138 -32.89 -8.88 -2.70
C VAL A 138 -33.22 -10.20 -1.99
N GLU A 139 -34.40 -10.78 -2.23
CA GLU A 139 -34.78 -12.08 -1.66
C GLU A 139 -33.91 -13.20 -2.21
N LEU A 140 -33.63 -13.18 -3.53
CA LEU A 140 -32.70 -14.11 -4.15
C LEU A 140 -31.30 -13.96 -3.55
N MET A 141 -30.80 -12.74 -3.42
CA MET A 141 -29.48 -12.49 -2.82
C MET A 141 -29.39 -12.95 -1.36
N ARG A 142 -30.44 -12.82 -0.58
CA ARG A 142 -30.47 -13.38 0.79
C ARG A 142 -30.28 -14.90 0.77
N LYS A 143 -30.87 -15.61 -0.18
CA LYS A 143 -30.68 -17.06 -0.34
C LYS A 143 -29.26 -17.38 -0.76
N VAL A 144 -28.69 -16.63 -1.72
CA VAL A 144 -27.29 -16.79 -2.16
C VAL A 144 -26.34 -16.62 -0.99
N ILE A 145 -26.50 -15.54 -0.20
CA ILE A 145 -25.68 -15.26 0.97
C ILE A 145 -25.83 -16.32 2.05
N ALA A 146 -27.06 -16.78 2.31
CA ALA A 146 -27.32 -17.84 3.28
C ALA A 146 -26.68 -19.18 2.87
N ASN A 147 -26.65 -19.50 1.58
CA ASN A 147 -26.04 -20.72 1.04
C ASN A 147 -24.54 -20.60 0.75
N LYS A 148 -23.95 -19.43 0.96
CA LYS A 148 -22.56 -19.09 0.65
C LYS A 148 -21.57 -20.15 1.16
N GLN A 149 -21.64 -20.50 2.43
CA GLN A 149 -20.75 -21.50 3.01
C GLN A 149 -20.93 -22.88 2.38
N ARG A 150 -22.18 -23.27 2.08
CA ARG A 150 -22.48 -24.56 1.45
C ARG A 150 -21.93 -24.66 0.02
N ASN A 151 -21.83 -23.55 -0.66
CA ASN A 151 -21.37 -23.47 -2.04
C ASN A 151 -19.83 -23.26 -2.15
N SER A 152 -19.15 -23.00 -1.04
CA SER A 152 -17.69 -22.83 -1.02
C SER A 152 -16.97 -24.20 -0.99
N ILE A 153 -15.88 -24.31 -1.75
CA ILE A 153 -14.96 -25.46 -1.69
C ILE A 153 -14.34 -25.62 -0.30
N GLU A 154 -14.19 -24.54 0.44
CA GLU A 154 -13.64 -24.54 1.80
C GLU A 154 -14.46 -25.39 2.79
N ASN A 155 -15.67 -25.75 2.41
CA ASN A 155 -16.49 -26.65 3.23
C ASN A 155 -16.12 -28.14 3.09
N ALA A 156 -15.26 -28.49 2.13
CA ALA A 156 -14.74 -29.85 2.00
C ALA A 156 -13.68 -30.12 3.07
N ASP A 157 -13.63 -31.38 3.55
CA ASP A 157 -12.66 -31.80 4.54
C ASP A 157 -11.26 -31.94 3.95
N ALA A 158 -11.17 -32.35 2.68
CA ALA A 158 -9.94 -32.40 1.93
C ALA A 158 -10.21 -32.20 0.44
N TYR A 159 -9.30 -31.50 -0.24
CA TYR A 159 -9.34 -31.34 -1.68
C TYR A 159 -7.95 -31.05 -2.25
N SER A 160 -7.81 -31.33 -3.52
CA SER A 160 -6.70 -30.80 -4.35
C SER A 160 -7.22 -30.40 -5.71
N TYR A 161 -6.49 -29.51 -6.38
CA TYR A 161 -6.73 -29.11 -7.75
C TYR A 161 -5.46 -28.62 -8.41
N ARG A 162 -5.42 -28.68 -9.75
CA ARG A 162 -4.38 -28.06 -10.57
C ARG A 162 -4.78 -26.66 -10.98
N LYS A 163 -3.77 -25.78 -11.08
CA LYS A 163 -3.95 -24.39 -11.45
C LYS A 163 -2.95 -24.00 -12.51
N HIS A 164 -3.42 -23.38 -13.60
CA HIS A 164 -2.61 -22.79 -14.64
C HIS A 164 -2.86 -21.29 -14.69
N GLU A 165 -1.86 -20.52 -14.35
CA GLU A 165 -1.90 -19.06 -14.35
C GLU A 165 -1.11 -18.52 -15.53
N LYS A 166 -1.71 -17.61 -16.30
CA LYS A 166 -1.09 -16.80 -17.33
C LYS A 166 -1.20 -15.35 -16.94
N MET A 167 -0.10 -14.62 -16.96
CA MET A 167 -0.07 -13.20 -16.63
C MET A 167 0.66 -12.43 -17.72
N GLU A 168 0.06 -11.33 -18.13
CA GLU A 168 0.58 -10.42 -19.16
C GLU A 168 0.64 -9.01 -18.63
N VAL A 169 1.73 -8.29 -18.90
CA VAL A 169 1.88 -6.86 -18.67
C VAL A 169 2.33 -6.19 -19.94
N SER A 170 1.65 -5.10 -20.27
CA SER A 170 1.77 -4.43 -21.55
C SER A 170 1.87 -2.93 -21.35
N LEU A 171 2.58 -2.24 -22.23
CA LEU A 171 2.47 -0.79 -22.35
C LEU A 171 1.25 -0.43 -23.18
N SER A 172 0.41 0.44 -22.66
CA SER A 172 -0.80 0.90 -23.35
C SER A 172 -0.70 2.37 -23.79
N ASN A 173 -1.72 2.81 -24.52
CA ASN A 173 -1.80 4.14 -25.09
C ASN A 173 -0.65 4.45 -26.06
N LEU A 174 -0.22 3.46 -26.81
CA LEU A 174 0.81 3.58 -27.84
C LEU A 174 0.20 3.86 -29.20
N ASN A 175 0.88 4.71 -29.97
CA ASN A 175 0.54 4.96 -31.36
C ASN A 175 1.61 4.31 -32.25
N GLU A 176 1.20 3.71 -33.35
CA GLU A 176 2.10 3.03 -34.28
C GLU A 176 3.21 3.96 -34.82
N SER A 177 2.94 5.26 -34.90
CA SER A 177 3.96 6.25 -35.29
C SER A 177 5.14 6.34 -34.31
N MET A 178 4.96 5.88 -33.07
CA MET A 178 6.04 5.85 -32.06
C MET A 178 7.10 4.79 -32.38
N ARG A 179 6.77 3.80 -33.20
CA ARG A 179 7.69 2.79 -33.71
C ARG A 179 8.99 3.37 -34.28
N TYR A 180 8.89 4.57 -34.91
CA TYR A 180 10.01 5.23 -35.62
C TYR A 180 10.70 6.30 -34.76
N LYS A 181 10.20 6.57 -33.53
CA LYS A 181 10.72 7.60 -32.63
C LYS A 181 11.57 7.02 -31.51
N ALA A 182 12.51 7.79 -30.99
CA ALA A 182 13.19 7.40 -29.75
C ALA A 182 12.18 7.42 -28.58
N PRO A 183 12.26 6.46 -27.61
CA PRO A 183 13.26 5.39 -27.50
C PRO A 183 12.94 4.12 -28.30
N PHE A 184 11.77 4.04 -28.95
CA PHE A 184 11.24 2.81 -29.57
C PHE A 184 11.89 2.40 -30.90
N LYS A 185 12.60 3.32 -31.55
CA LYS A 185 13.17 3.06 -32.91
C LYS A 185 13.98 1.76 -33.02
N LYS A 186 14.71 1.38 -31.96
CA LYS A 186 15.54 0.16 -31.96
C LYS A 186 14.76 -1.10 -31.57
N ILE A 187 13.58 -0.95 -31.02
CA ILE A 187 12.68 -2.03 -30.57
C ILE A 187 11.34 -2.00 -31.31
N GLY A 188 11.31 -1.38 -32.50
CA GLY A 188 10.07 -1.19 -33.26
C GLY A 188 9.33 -2.48 -33.63
N PHE A 189 9.99 -3.63 -33.59
CA PHE A 189 9.37 -4.93 -33.84
C PHE A 189 8.30 -5.30 -32.81
N ILE A 190 8.36 -4.78 -31.56
CA ILE A 190 7.32 -5.02 -30.55
C ILE A 190 5.93 -4.54 -31.00
N PHE A 191 5.89 -3.53 -31.88
CA PHE A 191 4.62 -3.00 -32.43
C PHE A 191 3.94 -3.98 -33.41
N ASP A 192 4.64 -5.04 -33.86
CA ASP A 192 4.04 -6.07 -34.69
C ASP A 192 3.07 -6.97 -33.90
N ASN A 193 3.15 -6.97 -32.57
CA ASN A 193 2.24 -7.65 -31.64
C ASN A 193 1.29 -6.67 -30.94
N MET A 194 0.98 -5.54 -31.56
CA MET A 194 0.04 -4.58 -31.00
C MET A 194 -1.37 -5.17 -30.95
N GLN A 195 -1.99 -5.07 -29.78
CA GLN A 195 -3.34 -5.58 -29.47
C GLN A 195 -4.25 -4.44 -29.01
N GLU A 196 -5.53 -4.72 -28.86
CA GLU A 196 -6.52 -3.77 -28.36
C GLU A 196 -7.13 -4.26 -27.06
N SER A 197 -7.18 -3.38 -26.04
CA SER A 197 -7.80 -3.67 -24.75
C SER A 197 -9.31 -3.88 -24.92
N GLU A 198 -9.79 -5.00 -24.42
CA GLU A 198 -11.22 -5.32 -24.36
C GLU A 198 -12.00 -4.41 -23.38
N LEU A 199 -11.32 -3.63 -22.55
CA LEU A 199 -11.94 -2.70 -21.63
C LEU A 199 -12.30 -1.36 -22.27
N ASN A 200 -11.40 -0.81 -23.09
CA ASN A 200 -11.52 0.55 -23.58
C ASN A 200 -11.08 0.76 -25.04
N GLY A 201 -10.69 -0.33 -25.74
CA GLY A 201 -10.24 -0.26 -27.14
C GLY A 201 -8.88 0.41 -27.34
N LYS A 202 -8.16 0.78 -26.27
CA LYS A 202 -6.82 1.34 -26.39
C LYS A 202 -5.84 0.29 -26.88
N LYS A 203 -4.95 0.70 -27.77
CA LYS A 203 -3.88 -0.17 -28.26
C LYS A 203 -2.80 -0.36 -27.19
N TYR A 204 -2.33 -1.57 -27.05
CA TYR A 204 -1.25 -1.93 -26.15
C TYR A 204 -0.25 -2.89 -26.81
N VAL A 205 0.96 -2.91 -26.28
CA VAL A 205 2.04 -3.79 -26.72
C VAL A 205 2.48 -4.64 -25.53
N PRO A 206 2.32 -5.96 -25.59
CA PRO A 206 2.80 -6.85 -24.54
C PRO A 206 4.33 -6.77 -24.39
N LEU A 207 4.80 -6.70 -23.14
CA LEU A 207 6.22 -6.67 -22.81
C LEU A 207 6.64 -7.79 -21.87
N TYR A 208 5.72 -8.25 -21.05
CA TYR A 208 5.97 -9.30 -20.07
C TYR A 208 4.89 -10.36 -20.13
N PHE A 209 5.29 -11.61 -20.06
CA PHE A 209 4.39 -12.74 -20.00
C PHE A 209 4.96 -13.81 -19.08
N MET A 210 4.12 -14.40 -18.24
CA MET A 210 4.48 -15.46 -17.32
C MET A 210 3.42 -16.57 -17.34
N GLU A 211 3.87 -17.81 -17.25
CA GLU A 211 3.04 -18.97 -16.98
C GLU A 211 3.48 -19.66 -15.71
N ASN A 212 2.51 -20.09 -14.90
CA ASN A 212 2.75 -20.85 -13.69
C ASN A 212 1.80 -22.04 -13.59
N LEU A 213 2.35 -23.22 -13.41
CA LEU A 213 1.59 -24.43 -13.08
C LEU A 213 1.79 -24.76 -11.62
N SER A 214 0.70 -24.96 -10.91
CA SER A 214 0.75 -25.31 -9.49
C SER A 214 -0.38 -26.27 -9.12
N GLU A 215 -0.18 -26.96 -8.01
CA GLU A 215 -1.15 -27.84 -7.39
C GLU A 215 -1.45 -27.34 -5.98
N THR A 216 -2.73 -27.18 -5.67
CA THR A 216 -3.17 -26.75 -4.36
C THR A 216 -3.78 -27.92 -3.61
N TYR A 217 -3.41 -28.04 -2.34
CA TYR A 217 -3.83 -29.10 -1.44
C TYR A 217 -4.39 -28.50 -0.16
N PHE A 218 -5.51 -29.02 0.28
CA PHE A 218 -6.12 -28.68 1.55
C PHE A 218 -6.57 -29.92 2.30
N ASP A 219 -6.29 -29.96 3.60
CA ASP A 219 -6.75 -31.01 4.49
C ASP A 219 -7.03 -30.37 5.86
N ARG A 220 -8.31 -30.28 6.20
CA ARG A 220 -8.81 -29.67 7.43
C ARG A 220 -8.19 -30.27 8.70
N SER A 221 -7.84 -31.55 8.68
CA SER A 221 -7.23 -32.22 9.83
C SER A 221 -5.80 -31.76 10.12
N SER A 222 -5.14 -31.12 9.15
CA SER A 222 -3.73 -30.74 9.22
C SER A 222 -3.45 -29.26 9.18
N SER A 223 -4.30 -28.48 8.52
CA SER A 223 -4.07 -27.06 8.34
C SER A 223 -5.39 -26.31 8.23
N SER A 224 -5.39 -25.05 8.63
CA SER A 224 -6.50 -24.11 8.41
C SER A 224 -6.43 -23.40 7.07
N THR A 225 -5.34 -23.54 6.32
CA THR A 225 -5.10 -22.86 5.03
C THR A 225 -4.66 -23.86 3.97
N PRO A 226 -5.09 -23.69 2.72
CA PRO A 226 -4.59 -24.46 1.59
C PRO A 226 -3.10 -24.25 1.38
N ARG A 227 -2.43 -25.27 0.87
CA ARG A 227 -1.03 -25.22 0.49
C ARG A 227 -0.90 -25.39 -1.01
N THR A 228 -0.18 -24.48 -1.65
CA THR A 228 0.10 -24.52 -3.09
C THR A 228 1.55 -24.91 -3.33
N ILE A 229 1.76 -25.80 -4.28
CA ILE A 229 3.08 -26.31 -4.69
C ILE A 229 3.26 -25.94 -6.16
N THR A 230 4.31 -25.18 -6.47
CA THR A 230 4.64 -24.84 -7.86
C THR A 230 5.31 -26.02 -8.54
N THR A 231 4.76 -26.48 -9.66
CA THR A 231 5.25 -27.62 -10.46
C THR A 231 6.04 -27.17 -11.69
N ALA A 232 5.69 -26.02 -12.27
CA ALA A 232 6.45 -25.37 -13.33
C ALA A 232 6.18 -23.86 -13.31
N ASN A 233 7.22 -23.10 -13.63
CA ASN A 233 7.15 -21.67 -13.86
C ASN A 233 7.97 -21.33 -15.10
N ARG A 234 7.43 -20.49 -15.96
CA ARG A 234 8.10 -19.94 -17.13
C ARG A 234 7.71 -18.50 -17.28
N ASP A 235 8.68 -17.64 -17.24
CA ASP A 235 8.49 -16.24 -17.58
C ASP A 235 9.26 -15.88 -18.83
N VAL A 236 8.85 -14.80 -19.41
CA VAL A 236 9.68 -14.11 -20.37
C VAL A 236 10.82 -13.57 -19.54
N GLU A 237 12.01 -14.18 -19.66
CA GLU A 237 13.24 -13.65 -19.10
C GLU A 237 13.46 -12.23 -19.62
N VAL A 238 12.62 -11.27 -19.17
CA VAL A 238 12.90 -9.83 -19.25
C VAL A 238 14.01 -9.58 -18.26
N ASP A 239 14.83 -10.53 -18.32
CA ASP A 239 16.15 -10.69 -17.84
C ASP A 239 16.54 -9.81 -16.65
N LYS A 240 17.08 -10.39 -15.59
CA LYS A 240 18.11 -9.83 -14.70
C LYS A 240 18.11 -8.31 -14.40
N PHE A 241 17.22 -7.54 -15.00
CA PHE A 241 17.09 -6.09 -14.94
C PHE A 241 15.82 -5.61 -14.24
N LEU A 242 14.73 -6.42 -14.26
CA LEU A 242 13.59 -6.23 -13.39
C LEU A 242 13.78 -7.21 -12.24
N ASP A 243 13.83 -6.67 -11.04
CA ASP A 243 13.70 -7.50 -9.85
C ASP A 243 12.36 -8.24 -9.96
N GLN A 244 12.45 -9.50 -10.34
CA GLN A 244 11.31 -10.39 -10.57
C GLN A 244 10.39 -10.39 -9.34
N TYR A 245 10.97 -10.30 -8.15
CA TYR A 245 10.24 -10.24 -6.89
C TYR A 245 9.40 -8.96 -6.75
N SER A 246 9.97 -7.78 -7.06
CA SER A 246 9.21 -6.53 -7.02
C SER A 246 8.09 -6.49 -8.07
N LEU A 247 8.31 -7.12 -9.22
CA LEU A 247 7.28 -7.26 -10.24
C LEU A 247 6.18 -8.22 -9.79
N GLU A 248 6.53 -9.39 -9.26
CA GLU A 248 5.58 -10.35 -8.71
C GLU A 248 4.75 -9.74 -7.57
N LEU A 249 5.37 -8.99 -6.65
CA LEU A 249 4.68 -8.29 -5.58
C LEU A 249 3.71 -7.22 -6.09
N ALA A 250 4.15 -6.40 -7.04
CA ALA A 250 3.29 -5.40 -7.66
C ALA A 250 2.12 -6.08 -8.40
N MET A 251 2.39 -7.22 -9.01
CA MET A 251 1.37 -8.02 -9.69
C MET A 251 0.41 -8.69 -8.69
N ASP A 252 0.88 -9.20 -7.57
CA ASP A 252 0.03 -9.78 -6.54
C ASP A 252 -0.90 -8.75 -5.90
N GLU A 253 -0.47 -7.51 -5.77
CA GLU A 253 -1.35 -6.43 -5.29
C GLU A 253 -2.45 -6.07 -6.29
N VAL A 254 -2.11 -6.11 -7.57
CA VAL A 254 -3.04 -5.82 -8.66
C VAL A 254 -3.92 -7.01 -8.99
N PHE A 255 -3.35 -8.21 -9.01
CA PHE A 255 -3.97 -9.45 -9.44
C PHE A 255 -4.10 -10.48 -8.31
N GLY A 256 -4.13 -10.04 -7.05
CA GLY A 256 -4.28 -10.92 -5.90
C GLY A 256 -5.43 -11.93 -6.05
N ASP A 257 -5.40 -12.98 -5.27
CA ASP A 257 -6.44 -14.01 -5.36
C ASP A 257 -7.77 -13.46 -4.83
N ILE A 258 -8.61 -13.01 -5.76
CA ILE A 258 -9.94 -12.48 -5.46
C ILE A 258 -10.90 -13.66 -5.27
N ASP A 259 -11.52 -13.76 -4.10
CA ASP A 259 -12.66 -14.64 -3.88
C ASP A 259 -13.92 -13.81 -3.63
N ILE A 260 -14.93 -14.00 -4.47
CA ILE A 260 -16.21 -13.31 -4.33
C ILE A 260 -16.98 -13.74 -3.07
N TYR A 261 -16.66 -14.90 -2.54
CA TYR A 261 -17.27 -15.41 -1.31
C TYR A 261 -16.70 -14.77 -0.04
N ASP A 262 -15.60 -14.03 -0.13
CA ASP A 262 -15.08 -13.23 0.98
C ASP A 262 -16.04 -12.11 1.36
N GLU A 263 -16.02 -11.69 2.62
CA GLU A 263 -16.79 -10.52 3.07
C GLU A 263 -16.25 -9.23 2.46
N ARG A 264 -14.93 -9.19 2.25
CA ARG A 264 -14.19 -8.07 1.67
C ARG A 264 -13.18 -8.59 0.68
N ILE A 265 -13.10 -7.95 -0.44
CA ILE A 265 -12.17 -8.25 -1.52
C ILE A 265 -11.02 -7.23 -1.43
N PRO A 266 -9.82 -7.67 -1.05
CA PRO A 266 -8.64 -6.81 -1.08
C PRO A 266 -8.24 -6.57 -2.53
N LEU A 267 -8.08 -5.31 -2.91
CA LEU A 267 -7.68 -4.90 -4.24
C LEU A 267 -6.99 -3.54 -4.17
N LEU A 268 -5.75 -3.45 -4.66
CA LEU A 268 -5.00 -2.20 -4.77
C LEU A 268 -4.95 -1.42 -3.44
N SER A 269 -4.48 -2.08 -2.40
CA SER A 269 -4.36 -1.53 -1.04
C SER A 269 -5.67 -1.05 -0.40
N ASN A 270 -6.82 -1.33 -1.04
CA ASN A 270 -8.16 -1.02 -0.53
C ASN A 270 -8.96 -2.29 -0.27
N GLU A 271 -9.95 -2.20 0.58
CA GLU A 271 -10.89 -3.29 0.81
C GLU A 271 -12.27 -2.94 0.25
N PHE A 272 -12.70 -3.72 -0.72
CA PHE A 272 -14.00 -3.60 -1.37
C PHE A 272 -14.99 -4.54 -0.70
N ILE A 273 -16.21 -4.07 -0.46
CA ILE A 273 -17.27 -4.94 0.05
C ILE A 273 -17.73 -5.87 -1.08
N SER A 274 -17.67 -7.18 -0.84
CA SER A 274 -18.17 -8.16 -1.80
C SER A 274 -19.68 -8.03 -2.00
N PRO A 275 -20.20 -8.18 -3.21
CA PRO A 275 -21.64 -8.27 -3.42
C PRO A 275 -22.28 -9.48 -2.73
N LEU A 276 -21.50 -10.49 -2.33
CA LEU A 276 -21.92 -11.65 -1.54
C LEU A 276 -21.65 -11.50 -0.04
N SER A 277 -21.19 -10.32 0.41
CA SER A 277 -21.01 -10.02 1.83
C SER A 277 -22.36 -10.06 2.58
N GLN A 278 -22.32 -10.38 3.87
CA GLN A 278 -23.46 -10.23 4.77
C GLN A 278 -24.02 -8.81 4.77
N TYR A 279 -23.15 -7.81 4.57
CA TYR A 279 -23.51 -6.40 4.46
C TYR A 279 -23.93 -6.01 3.03
N GLY A 280 -23.78 -6.93 2.05
CA GLY A 280 -24.05 -6.67 0.63
C GLY A 280 -25.44 -6.10 0.37
N ILE A 281 -26.47 -6.61 1.06
CA ILE A 281 -27.85 -6.13 0.90
C ILE A 281 -28.02 -4.66 1.32
N LEU A 282 -27.26 -4.18 2.28
CA LEU A 282 -27.26 -2.78 2.72
C LEU A 282 -26.43 -1.90 1.80
N PHE A 283 -25.38 -2.48 1.24
CA PHE A 283 -24.36 -1.76 0.47
C PHE A 283 -24.68 -1.68 -1.02
N TYR A 284 -25.39 -2.69 -1.58
CA TYR A 284 -25.70 -2.77 -3.00
C TYR A 284 -27.18 -2.64 -3.31
N HIS A 285 -27.48 -2.19 -4.53
CA HIS A 285 -28.75 -2.37 -5.21
C HIS A 285 -28.66 -3.58 -6.12
N TYR A 286 -29.67 -4.45 -6.10
CA TYR A 286 -29.74 -5.65 -6.92
C TYR A 286 -30.98 -5.62 -7.79
N HIS A 287 -30.83 -6.03 -9.06
CA HIS A 287 -31.89 -6.09 -10.04
C HIS A 287 -31.83 -7.41 -10.79
N ILE A 288 -32.96 -8.09 -10.96
CA ILE A 288 -33.08 -9.24 -11.86
C ILE A 288 -33.18 -8.69 -13.27
N ALA A 289 -32.26 -9.11 -14.15
CA ALA A 289 -32.26 -8.72 -15.55
C ALA A 289 -32.99 -9.72 -16.41
N ASP A 290 -32.66 -11.02 -16.28
CA ASP A 290 -33.21 -12.07 -17.13
C ASP A 290 -33.04 -13.45 -16.49
N THR A 291 -33.63 -14.47 -17.11
CA THR A 291 -33.42 -15.88 -16.83
C THR A 291 -32.96 -16.58 -18.10
N PHE A 292 -31.83 -17.27 -18.05
CA PHE A 292 -31.23 -17.90 -19.21
C PHE A 292 -30.66 -19.28 -18.86
N TYR A 293 -30.33 -20.06 -19.90
CA TYR A 293 -29.70 -21.36 -19.75
C TYR A 293 -28.21 -21.26 -19.97
N PHE A 294 -27.42 -21.79 -19.05
CA PHE A 294 -25.96 -21.75 -19.09
C PHE A 294 -25.36 -23.08 -18.62
N ASP A 295 -24.69 -23.79 -19.52
CA ASP A 295 -23.92 -25.01 -19.26
C ASP A 295 -24.67 -26.03 -18.37
N GLY A 296 -25.88 -26.40 -18.78
CA GLY A 296 -26.72 -27.38 -18.09
C GLY A 296 -27.61 -26.82 -16.97
N ASP A 297 -27.40 -25.57 -16.54
CA ASP A 297 -28.17 -24.95 -15.46
C ASP A 297 -29.07 -23.81 -15.96
N THR A 298 -30.30 -23.71 -15.41
CA THR A 298 -31.09 -22.50 -15.56
C THR A 298 -30.60 -21.46 -14.58
N CYS A 299 -30.21 -20.30 -15.08
CA CYS A 299 -29.61 -19.22 -14.27
C CYS A 299 -30.46 -17.95 -14.32
N ILE A 300 -30.50 -17.24 -13.21
CA ILE A 300 -31.06 -15.89 -13.09
C ILE A 300 -29.91 -14.89 -13.18
N SER A 301 -29.99 -13.97 -14.13
CA SER A 301 -29.05 -12.86 -14.26
C SER A 301 -29.42 -11.75 -13.28
N LEU A 302 -28.51 -11.44 -12.37
CA LEU A 302 -28.58 -10.34 -11.40
C LEU A 302 -27.59 -9.26 -11.77
N LEU A 303 -28.06 -8.02 -11.86
CA LEU A 303 -27.23 -6.83 -11.90
C LEU A 303 -27.08 -6.27 -10.50
N PHE A 304 -25.91 -5.73 -10.19
CA PHE A 304 -25.67 -5.08 -8.91
C PHE A 304 -24.77 -3.85 -9.06
N SER A 305 -24.99 -2.88 -8.17
CA SER A 305 -24.16 -1.68 -8.08
C SER A 305 -24.15 -1.16 -6.64
N PRO A 306 -23.12 -0.44 -6.19
CA PRO A 306 -23.15 0.22 -4.89
C PRO A 306 -24.35 1.18 -4.79
N ALA A 307 -25.05 1.15 -3.65
CA ALA A 307 -26.15 2.07 -3.37
C ALA A 307 -25.66 3.53 -3.35
N ASN A 308 -24.42 3.73 -2.90
CA ASN A 308 -23.72 4.99 -3.04
C ASN A 308 -22.55 4.76 -4.01
N GLN A 309 -22.55 5.44 -5.14
CA GLN A 309 -21.54 5.30 -6.20
C GLN A 309 -20.11 5.68 -5.76
N GLN A 310 -19.94 6.26 -4.59
CA GLN A 310 -18.65 6.71 -4.05
C GLN A 310 -18.04 5.70 -3.08
N ASP A 311 -18.81 4.71 -2.67
CA ASP A 311 -18.34 3.66 -1.78
C ASP A 311 -17.40 2.68 -2.53
N PHE A 312 -16.46 2.08 -1.82
CA PHE A 312 -15.58 1.04 -2.36
C PHE A 312 -16.39 -0.24 -2.60
N GLY A 313 -17.01 -0.31 -3.75
CA GLY A 313 -17.83 -1.42 -4.20
C GLY A 313 -17.74 -1.60 -5.71
N PHE A 314 -18.19 -2.74 -6.17
CA PHE A 314 -18.20 -3.11 -7.57
C PHE A 314 -19.59 -2.88 -8.20
N TYR A 315 -19.64 -2.59 -9.47
CA TYR A 315 -20.83 -2.81 -10.27
C TYR A 315 -20.60 -4.01 -11.19
N GLY A 316 -21.66 -4.70 -11.54
CA GLY A 316 -21.52 -5.86 -12.40
C GLY A 316 -22.75 -6.72 -12.50
N LYS A 317 -22.52 -7.94 -12.92
CA LYS A 317 -23.57 -8.94 -13.05
C LYS A 317 -23.12 -10.29 -12.52
N MET A 318 -24.07 -11.08 -12.07
CA MET A 318 -23.86 -12.47 -11.71
C MET A 318 -24.98 -13.36 -12.23
N ALA A 319 -24.63 -14.57 -12.61
CA ALA A 319 -25.57 -15.64 -12.95
C ALA A 319 -25.75 -16.55 -11.74
N VAL A 320 -26.94 -16.64 -11.22
CA VAL A 320 -27.27 -17.46 -10.04
C VAL A 320 -28.17 -18.62 -10.48
N THR A 321 -27.84 -19.84 -10.04
CA THR A 321 -28.63 -21.02 -10.36
C THR A 321 -30.05 -20.92 -9.80
N LYS A 322 -31.06 -21.33 -10.61
CA LYS A 322 -32.46 -21.35 -10.23
C LYS A 322 -32.83 -22.70 -9.58
N ASP A 323 -32.02 -23.16 -8.66
CA ASP A 323 -32.23 -24.38 -7.89
C ASP A 323 -32.20 -24.08 -6.38
N SER A 324 -32.24 -25.14 -5.56
CA SER A 324 -32.16 -24.97 -4.09
C SER A 324 -30.82 -24.47 -3.58
N LEU A 325 -29.76 -24.57 -4.37
CA LEU A 325 -28.41 -24.09 -4.00
C LEU A 325 -28.31 -22.57 -4.16
N CYS A 326 -29.03 -21.96 -5.10
CA CYS A 326 -28.92 -20.52 -5.43
C CYS A 326 -27.45 -20.09 -5.50
N ALA A 327 -26.63 -20.85 -6.23
CA ALA A 327 -25.20 -20.68 -6.26
C ALA A 327 -24.77 -19.82 -7.46
N VAL A 328 -23.65 -19.10 -7.33
CA VAL A 328 -23.12 -18.29 -8.43
C VAL A 328 -22.43 -19.20 -9.45
N ARG A 329 -22.84 -19.11 -10.71
CA ARG A 329 -22.22 -19.82 -11.85
C ARG A 329 -21.19 -18.97 -12.59
N LYS A 330 -21.46 -17.67 -12.66
CA LYS A 330 -20.56 -16.69 -13.27
C LYS A 330 -20.76 -15.35 -12.60
N VAL A 331 -19.68 -14.62 -12.40
CA VAL A 331 -19.74 -13.25 -11.91
C VAL A 331 -18.78 -12.39 -12.69
N GLN A 332 -19.18 -11.16 -12.94
CA GLN A 332 -18.33 -10.11 -13.46
C GLN A 332 -18.40 -8.90 -12.55
N LEU A 333 -17.24 -8.50 -12.03
CA LEU A 333 -17.04 -7.31 -11.21
C LEU A 333 -16.31 -6.26 -12.03
N ASN A 334 -16.77 -5.02 -11.97
CA ASN A 334 -16.07 -3.87 -12.54
C ASN A 334 -15.98 -2.77 -11.48
N LEU A 335 -14.92 -1.98 -11.51
CA LEU A 335 -14.84 -0.77 -10.69
C LEU A 335 -15.56 0.38 -11.40
N PRO A 336 -16.41 1.13 -10.67
CA PRO A 336 -16.94 2.39 -11.19
C PRO A 336 -15.80 3.35 -11.44
N TYR A 337 -15.84 4.04 -12.58
CA TYR A 337 -14.87 5.08 -12.91
C TYR A 337 -14.82 6.22 -11.87
N SER A 338 -15.93 6.41 -11.15
CA SER A 338 -16.06 7.42 -10.08
C SER A 338 -15.32 7.06 -8.81
N ASN A 339 -14.81 5.82 -8.67
CA ASN A 339 -14.14 5.40 -7.44
C ASN A 339 -12.81 6.10 -7.22
N SER A 340 -12.47 6.22 -5.95
CA SER A 340 -11.27 6.93 -5.49
C SER A 340 -9.99 6.11 -5.61
N VAL A 341 -9.96 5.07 -6.44
CA VAL A 341 -8.76 4.30 -6.72
C VAL A 341 -7.86 5.09 -7.66
N ASN A 342 -6.64 5.34 -7.25
CA ASN A 342 -5.68 6.10 -8.03
C ASN A 342 -5.06 5.24 -9.11
N PHE A 343 -4.65 5.88 -10.20
CA PHE A 343 -3.90 5.27 -11.29
C PHE A 343 -4.60 4.14 -12.05
N VAL A 344 -5.69 3.61 -11.57
CA VAL A 344 -6.53 2.64 -12.28
C VAL A 344 -7.55 3.36 -13.13
N GLU A 345 -7.55 3.09 -14.42
CA GLU A 345 -8.56 3.59 -15.33
C GLU A 345 -9.78 2.68 -15.35
N GLN A 346 -9.54 1.39 -15.49
CA GLN A 346 -10.60 0.37 -15.49
C GLN A 346 -10.06 -0.94 -14.93
N ILE A 347 -10.94 -1.72 -14.32
CA ILE A 347 -10.68 -3.09 -13.93
C ILE A 347 -11.93 -3.93 -14.18
N ARG A 348 -11.71 -5.12 -14.69
CA ARG A 348 -12.74 -6.16 -14.83
C ARG A 348 -12.21 -7.45 -14.25
N PHE A 349 -12.97 -8.02 -13.36
CA PHE A 349 -12.77 -9.36 -12.84
C PHE A 349 -13.91 -10.25 -13.28
N GLU A 350 -13.59 -11.40 -13.82
CA GLU A 350 -14.56 -12.44 -14.21
C GLU A 350 -14.21 -13.74 -13.53
N GLN A 351 -15.22 -14.42 -12.99
CA GLN A 351 -15.06 -15.74 -12.39
C GLN A 351 -16.18 -16.65 -12.86
N GLU A 352 -15.81 -17.86 -13.30
CA GLU A 352 -16.74 -18.88 -13.76
C GLU A 352 -16.59 -20.14 -12.91
N TYR A 353 -17.70 -20.78 -12.68
CA TYR A 353 -17.79 -22.04 -11.96
C TYR A 353 -18.34 -23.14 -12.87
N GLN A 354 -17.80 -24.33 -12.75
CA GLN A 354 -18.31 -25.54 -13.40
C GLN A 354 -18.95 -26.48 -12.39
N ARG A 355 -19.97 -27.20 -12.84
CA ARG A 355 -20.59 -28.23 -12.00
C ARG A 355 -19.88 -29.56 -12.21
N ARG A 356 -19.26 -30.11 -11.15
CA ARG A 356 -18.66 -31.45 -11.12
C ARG A 356 -19.15 -32.17 -9.85
N ASP A 357 -19.64 -33.38 -9.99
CA ASP A 357 -20.13 -34.23 -8.88
C ASP A 357 -21.11 -33.52 -7.93
N GLY A 358 -22.01 -32.73 -8.50
CA GLY A 358 -23.01 -31.96 -7.75
C GLY A 358 -22.48 -30.72 -7.03
N ARG A 359 -21.18 -30.41 -7.11
CA ARG A 359 -20.53 -29.24 -6.54
C ARG A 359 -20.26 -28.20 -7.64
N LEU A 360 -20.25 -26.93 -7.26
CA LEU A 360 -19.81 -25.84 -8.10
C LEU A 360 -18.37 -25.47 -7.73
N LEU A 361 -17.48 -25.66 -8.68
CA LEU A 361 -16.03 -25.48 -8.50
C LEU A 361 -15.55 -24.38 -9.44
N VAL A 362 -14.60 -23.58 -9.00
CA VAL A 362 -14.00 -22.54 -9.84
C VAL A 362 -13.39 -23.19 -11.08
N ALA A 363 -13.73 -22.71 -12.26
CA ALA A 363 -13.13 -23.16 -13.51
C ALA A 363 -12.17 -22.12 -14.09
N LEU A 364 -12.53 -20.83 -13.95
CA LEU A 364 -11.80 -19.72 -14.53
C LEU A 364 -11.87 -18.49 -13.65
N LYS A 365 -10.75 -17.81 -13.49
CA LYS A 365 -10.65 -16.41 -13.05
C LYS A 365 -9.92 -15.61 -14.12
N ASN A 366 -10.44 -14.44 -14.48
CA ASN A 366 -9.79 -13.53 -15.41
C ASN A 366 -9.87 -12.10 -14.89
N ILE A 367 -8.73 -11.46 -14.74
CA ILE A 367 -8.59 -10.07 -14.28
C ILE A 367 -7.94 -9.29 -15.39
N VAL A 368 -8.53 -8.17 -15.78
CA VAL A 368 -7.97 -7.23 -16.75
C VAL A 368 -7.98 -5.84 -16.12
N VAL A 369 -6.86 -5.15 -16.19
CA VAL A 369 -6.66 -3.85 -15.56
C VAL A 369 -5.95 -2.90 -16.50
N ASP A 370 -6.48 -1.68 -16.62
CA ASP A 370 -5.81 -0.58 -17.31
C ASP A 370 -5.35 0.47 -16.30
N PHE A 371 -4.05 0.75 -16.32
CA PHE A 371 -3.40 1.74 -15.45
C PHE A 371 -3.01 2.98 -16.22
N HIS A 372 -3.02 4.10 -15.52
CA HIS A 372 -2.45 5.35 -16.01
C HIS A 372 -1.72 6.08 -14.88
N VAL A 373 -0.40 6.01 -14.92
CA VAL A 373 0.50 6.81 -14.09
C VAL A 373 1.00 7.99 -14.96
N PRO A 374 1.28 9.18 -14.41
CA PRO A 374 1.83 10.27 -15.22
C PRO A 374 3.04 9.82 -16.04
N GLY A 375 2.93 9.88 -17.37
CA GLY A 375 3.97 9.47 -18.32
C GLY A 375 3.93 8.01 -18.77
N VAL A 376 3.19 7.12 -18.09
CA VAL A 376 3.13 5.69 -18.44
C VAL A 376 1.70 5.18 -18.34
N SER A 377 1.22 4.52 -19.37
CA SER A 377 -0.02 3.74 -19.34
C SER A 377 0.31 2.26 -19.50
N ALA A 378 -0.31 1.42 -18.69
CA ALA A 378 -0.10 -0.02 -18.71
C ALA A 378 -1.42 -0.77 -18.81
N HIS A 379 -1.38 -1.93 -19.45
CA HIS A 379 -2.44 -2.89 -19.50
C HIS A 379 -1.95 -4.19 -18.86
N GLY A 380 -2.74 -4.76 -17.97
CA GLY A 380 -2.38 -5.99 -17.30
C GLY A 380 -3.53 -7.00 -17.39
N ARG A 381 -3.19 -8.27 -17.56
CA ARG A 381 -4.14 -9.38 -17.59
C ARG A 381 -3.59 -10.55 -16.79
N LYS A 382 -4.41 -11.14 -15.93
CA LYS A 382 -4.14 -12.45 -15.31
C LYS A 382 -5.32 -13.37 -15.56
N ARG A 383 -5.03 -14.53 -16.17
CA ARG A 383 -5.99 -15.59 -16.44
C ARG A 383 -5.56 -16.84 -15.68
N THR A 384 -6.44 -17.35 -14.83
CA THR A 384 -6.20 -18.54 -14.02
C THR A 384 -7.25 -19.59 -14.34
N ILE A 385 -6.82 -20.78 -14.72
CA ILE A 385 -7.69 -21.91 -15.03
C ILE A 385 -7.46 -22.98 -13.99
N TYR A 386 -8.56 -23.57 -13.53
CA TYR A 386 -8.57 -24.60 -12.50
C TYR A 386 -9.11 -25.90 -13.08
N ASP A 387 -8.43 -26.99 -12.79
CA ASP A 387 -8.81 -28.33 -13.23
C ASP A 387 -8.37 -29.43 -12.26
N ASP A 388 -8.68 -30.69 -12.60
CA ASP A 388 -8.25 -31.89 -11.85
C ASP A 388 -8.61 -31.85 -10.35
N TYR A 389 -9.83 -31.46 -10.04
CA TYR A 389 -10.33 -31.47 -8.66
C TYR A 389 -10.46 -32.88 -8.10
N VAL A 390 -9.82 -33.13 -6.96
CA VAL A 390 -9.84 -34.39 -6.22
C VAL A 390 -10.24 -34.13 -4.77
N PHE A 391 -11.17 -34.94 -4.24
CA PHE A 391 -11.69 -34.83 -2.88
C PHE A 391 -11.32 -36.02 -2.00
N ASP A 392 -10.21 -36.71 -2.33
CA ASP A 392 -9.72 -37.85 -1.59
C ASP A 392 -8.70 -37.42 -0.52
N SER A 393 -9.05 -37.62 0.75
CA SER A 393 -8.19 -37.27 1.86
C SER A 393 -6.85 -38.02 1.90
N ILE A 394 -6.79 -39.23 1.35
CA ILE A 394 -5.55 -40.04 1.31
C ILE A 394 -4.56 -39.43 0.31
N ILE A 395 -5.04 -39.03 -0.84
CA ILE A 395 -4.22 -38.37 -1.86
C ILE A 395 -3.70 -37.03 -1.33
N VAL A 396 -4.55 -36.25 -0.71
CA VAL A 396 -4.20 -34.95 -0.13
C VAL A 396 -3.20 -35.10 1.02
N ALA A 397 -3.34 -36.12 1.86
CA ALA A 397 -2.42 -36.35 2.99
C ALA A 397 -0.98 -36.65 2.55
N LYS A 398 -0.77 -37.26 1.39
CA LYS A 398 0.55 -37.53 0.83
C LYS A 398 1.32 -36.26 0.46
N SER A 399 0.64 -35.20 0.12
CA SER A 399 1.24 -33.92 -0.31
C SER A 399 1.85 -33.10 0.84
N ARG A 400 1.57 -33.43 2.10
CA ARG A 400 2.09 -32.69 3.28
C ARG A 400 3.60 -32.61 3.38
N LYS A 401 4.33 -33.58 2.80
CA LYS A 401 5.79 -33.70 2.85
C LYS A 401 6.48 -33.07 1.64
N LEU A 402 5.73 -32.60 0.67
CA LEU A 402 6.31 -32.03 -0.53
C LEU A 402 6.81 -30.59 -0.24
N PRO A 403 7.90 -30.15 -0.86
CA PRO A 403 8.36 -28.76 -0.78
C PRO A 403 7.37 -27.81 -1.48
N ASP A 404 7.50 -26.50 -1.25
CA ASP A 404 6.60 -25.50 -1.84
C ASP A 404 6.76 -25.39 -3.37
N HIS A 405 7.84 -25.96 -3.91
CA HIS A 405 8.06 -26.13 -5.33
C HIS A 405 8.78 -27.44 -5.61
N VAL A 406 8.54 -28.04 -6.75
CA VAL A 406 9.25 -29.25 -7.17
C VAL A 406 10.64 -28.90 -7.70
N PRO A 407 11.64 -29.81 -7.61
CA PRO A 407 12.97 -29.58 -8.18
C PRO A 407 12.89 -29.18 -9.65
N ASN A 408 13.69 -28.17 -10.05
CA ASN A 408 13.77 -27.66 -11.42
C ASN A 408 12.43 -27.14 -12.01
N TYR A 409 11.51 -26.67 -11.18
CA TYR A 409 10.21 -26.12 -11.62
C TYR A 409 10.35 -24.97 -12.64
N ASN A 410 11.45 -24.21 -12.56
CA ASN A 410 11.77 -23.09 -13.46
C ASN A 410 12.63 -23.47 -14.68
N LYS A 411 12.94 -24.76 -14.87
CA LYS A 411 13.77 -25.26 -15.97
C LYS A 411 13.05 -26.33 -16.81
N ARG A 412 11.72 -26.29 -16.84
CA ARG A 412 10.92 -27.21 -17.65
C ARG A 412 11.06 -26.84 -19.12
N ASP A 413 11.23 -27.87 -19.95
CA ASP A 413 11.34 -27.76 -21.42
C ASP A 413 9.97 -27.56 -22.09
N ASP A 414 9.99 -27.30 -23.37
CA ASP A 414 8.78 -27.09 -24.16
C ASP A 414 7.89 -28.33 -24.21
N ASP A 415 8.49 -29.53 -24.21
CA ASP A 415 7.74 -30.80 -24.25
C ASP A 415 6.93 -30.95 -22.96
N TYR A 416 7.53 -30.67 -21.79
CA TYR A 416 6.82 -30.64 -20.51
C TYR A 416 5.66 -29.66 -20.53
N TRP A 417 5.88 -28.44 -21.00
CA TRP A 417 4.84 -27.42 -21.08
C TRP A 417 3.72 -27.82 -22.04
N ASN A 418 4.01 -28.38 -23.20
CA ASN A 418 3.01 -28.82 -24.18
C ASN A 418 2.12 -29.95 -23.63
N GLU A 419 2.69 -30.83 -22.79
CA GLU A 419 1.96 -31.93 -22.16
C GLU A 419 1.11 -31.48 -20.97
N HIS A 420 1.59 -30.52 -20.17
CA HIS A 420 0.99 -30.19 -18.87
C HIS A 420 0.17 -28.90 -18.84
N ARG A 421 0.21 -28.06 -19.88
CA ARG A 421 -0.67 -26.88 -19.97
C ARG A 421 -2.12 -27.30 -19.96
N ILE A 422 -2.93 -26.65 -19.12
CA ILE A 422 -4.38 -26.83 -19.12
C ILE A 422 -4.99 -26.13 -20.35
N GLU A 423 -4.44 -24.98 -20.76
CA GLU A 423 -4.84 -24.24 -21.95
C GLU A 423 -3.61 -23.91 -22.81
N PRO A 424 -3.63 -24.21 -24.11
CA PRO A 424 -2.51 -23.91 -25.00
C PRO A 424 -2.28 -22.39 -25.10
N LEU A 425 -1.07 -22.01 -25.53
CA LEU A 425 -0.75 -20.63 -25.85
C LEU A 425 -1.51 -20.17 -27.09
N THR A 426 -1.98 -18.96 -27.06
CA THR A 426 -2.44 -18.27 -28.26
C THR A 426 -1.26 -17.84 -29.12
N PRO A 427 -1.44 -17.61 -30.44
CA PRO A 427 -0.36 -17.11 -31.29
C PRO A 427 0.24 -15.77 -30.81
N ASN A 428 -0.55 -14.93 -30.17
CA ASN A 428 -0.09 -13.67 -29.61
C ASN A 428 0.79 -13.90 -28.36
N GLU A 429 0.39 -14.81 -27.46
CA GLU A 429 1.16 -15.17 -26.28
C GLU A 429 2.51 -15.81 -26.68
N GLN A 430 2.53 -16.70 -27.67
CA GLN A 430 3.77 -17.28 -28.19
C GLN A 430 4.71 -16.20 -28.73
N ARG A 431 4.17 -15.22 -29.47
CA ARG A 431 4.96 -14.12 -30.00
C ARG A 431 5.58 -13.25 -28.90
N ILE A 432 4.97 -13.15 -27.73
CA ILE A 432 5.56 -12.40 -26.60
C ILE A 432 6.86 -13.05 -26.16
N TYR A 433 6.93 -14.39 -26.07
CA TYR A 433 8.17 -15.10 -25.78
C TYR A 433 9.24 -14.84 -26.82
N ASP A 434 8.87 -14.88 -28.13
CA ASP A 434 9.81 -14.64 -29.22
C ASP A 434 10.35 -13.21 -29.22
N ASP A 435 9.49 -12.22 -28.99
CA ASP A 435 9.86 -10.79 -28.96
C ASP A 435 10.72 -10.45 -27.75
N ALA A 436 10.47 -11.05 -26.60
CA ALA A 436 11.26 -10.80 -25.41
C ALA A 436 12.69 -11.34 -25.53
N ALA A 437 12.86 -12.53 -26.10
CA ALA A 437 14.18 -13.05 -26.40
C ALA A 437 15.00 -12.07 -27.28
N ARG A 438 14.34 -11.33 -28.17
CA ARG A 438 14.96 -10.27 -28.98
C ARG A 438 15.23 -8.97 -28.21
N LEU A 439 14.34 -8.60 -27.27
CA LEU A 439 14.44 -7.37 -26.44
C LEU A 439 15.65 -7.43 -25.51
N SER A 440 15.95 -8.57 -24.92
CA SER A 440 17.06 -8.76 -23.99
C SER A 440 18.42 -8.37 -24.59
N GLY A 441 18.57 -8.47 -25.92
CA GLY A 441 19.76 -8.05 -26.67
C GLY A 441 19.87 -6.54 -26.93
N VAL A 442 18.85 -5.73 -26.62
CA VAL A 442 18.80 -4.31 -27.03
C VAL A 442 19.29 -3.37 -25.91
N THR A 443 20.52 -2.86 -26.03
CA THR A 443 21.15 -1.98 -25.02
C THR A 443 20.31 -0.79 -24.55
N PRO A 444 19.65 0.04 -25.40
CA PRO A 444 18.82 1.15 -24.93
C PRO A 444 17.63 0.74 -24.07
N TYR A 445 17.04 -0.41 -24.35
CA TYR A 445 15.98 -0.97 -23.53
C TYR A 445 16.51 -1.33 -22.13
N ARG A 446 17.64 -2.02 -22.06
CA ARG A 446 18.31 -2.36 -20.80
C ARG A 446 18.64 -1.13 -19.96
N VAL A 447 19.16 -0.08 -20.56
CA VAL A 447 19.47 1.19 -19.86
C VAL A 447 18.19 1.85 -19.33
N LEU A 448 17.13 1.91 -20.14
CA LEU A 448 15.85 2.47 -19.71
C LEU A 448 15.28 1.74 -18.49
N VAL A 449 15.25 0.41 -18.53
CA VAL A 449 14.74 -0.41 -17.43
C VAL A 449 15.58 -0.21 -16.17
N LYS A 450 16.92 -0.29 -16.28
CA LYS A 450 17.82 -0.03 -15.14
C LYS A 450 17.62 1.36 -14.51
N THR A 451 17.39 2.37 -15.35
CA THR A 451 17.15 3.73 -14.85
C THR A 451 15.83 3.84 -14.09
N ILE A 452 14.76 3.21 -14.61
CA ILE A 452 13.45 3.18 -13.94
C ILE A 452 13.59 2.48 -12.58
N MET A 453 14.28 1.33 -12.55
CA MET A 453 14.48 0.57 -11.31
C MET A 453 15.37 1.30 -10.31
N ALA A 454 16.41 2.00 -10.75
CA ALA A 454 17.24 2.81 -9.87
C ALA A 454 16.45 3.96 -9.21
N VAL A 455 15.54 4.58 -9.96
CA VAL A 455 14.67 5.65 -9.43
C VAL A 455 13.63 5.07 -8.46
N ALA A 456 13.02 3.93 -8.79
CA ALA A 456 11.97 3.31 -7.98
C ALA A 456 12.53 2.62 -6.72
N GLY A 457 13.68 1.95 -6.83
CA GLY A 457 14.27 1.16 -5.75
C GLY A 457 15.33 1.89 -4.93
N GLY A 458 15.75 3.10 -5.35
CA GLY A 458 16.81 3.86 -4.68
C GLY A 458 18.23 3.28 -4.81
N TYR A 459 18.40 2.19 -5.58
CA TYR A 459 19.69 1.53 -5.78
C TYR A 459 20.02 1.40 -7.26
N VAL A 460 21.30 1.55 -7.59
CA VAL A 460 21.84 1.34 -8.94
C VAL A 460 22.55 -0.01 -8.99
N ASP A 461 22.04 -0.94 -9.80
CA ASP A 461 22.63 -2.25 -10.01
C ASP A 461 23.95 -2.14 -10.81
N LEU A 462 25.06 -2.57 -10.18
CA LEU A 462 26.39 -2.66 -10.77
C LEU A 462 26.84 -4.12 -10.97
N GLY A 463 25.91 -5.05 -11.01
CA GLY A 463 26.12 -6.47 -11.24
C GLY A 463 26.09 -7.29 -9.95
N LYS A 464 27.22 -7.46 -9.24
CA LYS A 464 27.28 -8.17 -7.96
C LYS A 464 27.06 -7.25 -6.74
N VAL A 465 27.02 -5.95 -6.96
CA VAL A 465 26.90 -4.91 -5.95
C VAL A 465 25.86 -3.88 -6.41
N ASP A 466 25.00 -3.47 -5.51
CA ASP A 466 24.05 -2.37 -5.71
C ASP A 466 24.58 -1.13 -4.99
N TRP A 467 24.76 -0.03 -5.73
CA TRP A 467 25.15 1.24 -5.16
C TRP A 467 23.92 2.02 -4.67
N GLY A 468 23.98 2.52 -3.44
CA GLY A 468 22.86 3.27 -2.85
C GLY A 468 22.81 3.16 -1.32
N PRO A 469 21.72 3.62 -0.66
CA PRO A 469 20.59 4.33 -1.26
C PRO A 469 20.99 5.69 -1.82
N VAL A 470 20.51 6.01 -3.03
CA VAL A 470 20.87 7.26 -3.72
C VAL A 470 20.40 8.50 -2.96
N GLU A 471 19.27 8.42 -2.27
CA GLU A 471 18.68 9.51 -1.47
C GLU A 471 19.54 9.91 -0.25
N ASN A 472 20.45 9.04 0.19
CA ASN A 472 21.36 9.28 1.30
C ASN A 472 22.72 9.85 0.85
N THR A 473 22.93 10.04 -0.44
CA THR A 473 24.22 10.49 -0.97
C THR A 473 24.60 11.88 -0.45
N VAL A 474 23.61 12.75 -0.28
CA VAL A 474 23.79 14.12 0.24
C VAL A 474 22.70 14.40 1.28
N SER A 475 23.12 14.85 2.44
CA SER A 475 22.25 15.33 3.53
C SER A 475 22.93 16.49 4.26
N TRP A 476 22.20 17.18 5.13
CA TRP A 476 22.77 18.24 5.96
C TRP A 476 22.07 18.35 7.31
N ASN A 477 22.85 18.75 8.33
CA ASN A 477 22.37 19.11 9.65
C ASN A 477 23.30 20.16 10.29
N SER A 478 22.90 20.72 11.44
CA SER A 478 23.68 21.79 12.10
C SER A 478 25.04 21.33 12.66
N VAL A 479 25.19 20.05 12.97
CA VAL A 479 26.39 19.46 13.56
C VAL A 479 27.41 19.10 12.47
N GLU A 480 27.03 18.32 11.48
CA GLU A 480 27.92 17.82 10.43
C GLU A 480 28.11 18.81 9.24
N GLY A 481 27.21 19.79 9.13
CA GLY A 481 27.10 20.60 7.92
C GLY A 481 26.56 19.75 6.77
N VAL A 482 27.10 19.92 5.57
CA VAL A 482 26.82 19.03 4.44
C VAL A 482 27.53 17.70 4.67
N ARG A 483 26.80 16.63 4.56
CA ARG A 483 27.29 15.25 4.65
C ARG A 483 27.21 14.58 3.28
N LEU A 484 28.33 14.04 2.85
CA LEU A 484 28.45 13.26 1.62
C LEU A 484 28.59 11.79 1.99
N ARG A 485 27.81 10.91 1.38
CA ARG A 485 27.79 9.47 1.66
C ARG A 485 27.92 8.66 0.38
N LEU A 486 28.74 7.62 0.42
CA LEU A 486 28.83 6.58 -0.58
C LEU A 486 28.56 5.23 0.09
N GLY A 487 27.52 4.55 -0.35
CA GLY A 487 27.12 3.28 0.23
C GLY A 487 26.75 2.25 -0.82
N GLY A 488 26.59 0.99 -0.39
CA GLY A 488 26.16 -0.09 -1.26
C GLY A 488 25.99 -1.41 -0.51
N LYS A 489 25.51 -2.40 -1.25
CA LYS A 489 25.31 -3.77 -0.75
C LYS A 489 25.57 -4.79 -1.85
N THR A 490 25.96 -6.00 -1.45
CA THR A 490 25.99 -7.12 -2.38
C THR A 490 24.57 -7.64 -2.63
N ASN A 491 24.34 -8.20 -3.79
CA ASN A 491 23.05 -8.76 -4.18
C ASN A 491 23.14 -10.29 -4.41
N MET A 492 22.08 -10.89 -4.91
CA MET A 492 21.99 -12.34 -5.15
C MET A 492 23.03 -12.86 -6.16
N ASN A 493 23.46 -12.01 -7.10
CA ASN A 493 24.51 -12.38 -8.06
C ASN A 493 25.89 -12.52 -7.42
N PHE A 494 26.05 -12.03 -6.17
CA PHE A 494 27.26 -12.21 -5.42
C PHE A 494 27.25 -13.56 -4.67
N ASN A 495 26.22 -13.81 -3.86
CA ASN A 495 26.04 -15.05 -3.11
C ASN A 495 24.61 -15.15 -2.57
N GLU A 496 24.06 -16.38 -2.51
CA GLU A 496 22.68 -16.65 -2.09
C GLU A 496 22.52 -16.74 -0.55
N HIS A 497 23.62 -16.84 0.17
CA HIS A 497 23.67 -16.98 1.63
C HIS A 497 24.42 -15.85 2.33
N LEU A 498 25.45 -15.29 1.72
CA LEU A 498 26.34 -14.31 2.36
C LEU A 498 26.22 -12.95 1.69
N PHE A 499 25.87 -11.94 2.46
CA PHE A 499 25.63 -10.57 2.02
C PHE A 499 26.49 -9.59 2.81
N PHE A 500 27.02 -8.60 2.11
CA PHE A 500 27.72 -7.46 2.70
C PHE A 500 27.01 -6.18 2.37
N SER A 501 26.97 -5.26 3.31
CA SER A 501 26.49 -3.90 3.07
C SER A 501 27.31 -2.92 3.89
N GLY A 502 27.37 -1.67 3.45
CA GLY A 502 28.06 -0.64 4.20
C GLY A 502 28.05 0.70 3.49
N PHE A 503 28.61 1.68 4.20
CA PHE A 503 28.82 3.02 3.64
C PHE A 503 30.04 3.68 4.27
N VAL A 504 30.54 4.70 3.57
CA VAL A 504 31.46 5.70 4.09
C VAL A 504 30.83 7.07 3.87
N ALA A 505 30.86 7.92 4.89
CA ALA A 505 30.37 9.30 4.82
C ALA A 505 31.37 10.28 5.45
N TYR A 506 31.27 11.54 5.03
CA TYR A 506 32.13 12.61 5.54
C TYR A 506 31.29 13.89 5.73
N GLY A 507 31.35 14.46 6.90
CA GLY A 507 30.74 15.75 7.23
C GLY A 507 31.69 16.90 6.97
N LEU A 508 31.22 17.94 6.28
CA LEU A 508 32.07 19.07 5.90
C LEU A 508 32.28 20.09 7.03
N LYS A 509 31.52 19.99 8.14
CA LYS A 509 31.64 20.90 9.30
C LYS A 509 32.32 20.24 10.48
N ASP A 510 32.00 18.99 10.77
CA ASP A 510 32.62 18.25 11.90
C ASP A 510 33.94 17.57 11.50
N TYR A 511 34.25 17.53 10.18
CA TYR A 511 35.47 16.95 9.62
C TYR A 511 35.73 15.50 10.05
N ARG A 512 34.64 14.72 10.30
CA ARG A 512 34.74 13.33 10.72
C ARG A 512 34.29 12.37 9.62
N PHE A 513 35.03 11.26 9.50
CA PHE A 513 34.53 10.11 8.73
C PHE A 513 33.54 9.32 9.56
N LYS A 514 32.49 8.81 8.87
CA LYS A 514 31.54 7.88 9.40
C LYS A 514 31.48 6.69 8.46
N TYR A 515 31.31 5.51 9.02
CA TYR A 515 31.22 4.30 8.20
C TYR A 515 30.40 3.22 8.90
N ASN A 516 29.85 2.34 8.09
CA ASN A 516 29.18 1.12 8.52
C ASN A 516 29.67 -0.03 7.65
N ILE A 517 29.94 -1.16 8.28
CA ILE A 517 30.23 -2.42 7.60
C ILE A 517 29.37 -3.48 8.25
N LYS A 518 28.54 -4.17 7.46
CA LYS A 518 27.68 -5.25 7.91
C LYS A 518 27.88 -6.47 7.06
N ALA A 519 28.11 -7.61 7.70
CA ALA A 519 28.07 -8.94 7.11
C ALA A 519 26.82 -9.66 7.59
N MET A 520 26.09 -10.32 6.69
CA MET A 520 24.87 -11.04 6.99
C MET A 520 24.91 -12.40 6.33
N TYR A 521 24.64 -13.45 7.11
CA TYR A 521 24.54 -14.82 6.64
C TYR A 521 23.08 -15.28 6.77
N SER A 522 22.53 -15.80 5.68
CA SER A 522 21.23 -16.45 5.63
C SER A 522 21.37 -17.95 5.73
N PHE A 523 20.74 -18.59 6.72
CA PHE A 523 20.69 -20.04 6.86
C PHE A 523 19.76 -20.70 5.84
N ALA A 524 18.86 -19.94 5.24
CA ALA A 524 18.02 -20.34 4.12
C ALA A 524 18.56 -19.72 2.82
N GLU A 525 18.56 -20.48 1.74
CA GLU A 525 18.86 -19.98 0.40
C GLU A 525 17.86 -18.86 0.04
N LYS A 526 18.38 -17.75 -0.48
CA LYS A 526 17.58 -16.61 -0.95
C LYS A 526 17.54 -16.62 -2.47
N LYS A 527 16.39 -16.29 -3.05
CA LYS A 527 16.21 -16.31 -4.51
C LYS A 527 16.26 -14.94 -5.13
N TYR A 528 15.59 -13.97 -4.49
CA TYR A 528 15.37 -12.64 -5.06
C TYR A 528 15.99 -11.54 -4.22
N HIS A 529 16.00 -11.70 -2.88
CA HIS A 529 16.33 -10.62 -1.98
C HIS A 529 16.88 -11.09 -0.63
N GLN A 530 17.88 -10.42 -0.10
CA GLN A 530 18.53 -10.77 1.17
C GLN A 530 17.57 -10.81 2.38
N TYR A 531 16.51 -10.00 2.38
CA TYR A 531 15.48 -9.96 3.43
C TYR A 531 14.20 -10.71 3.07
N GLU A 532 14.28 -11.63 2.11
CA GLU A 532 13.16 -12.46 1.71
C GLU A 532 12.60 -13.26 2.89
N PHE A 533 11.27 -13.30 2.98
CA PHE A 533 10.55 -14.06 4.00
C PHE A 533 10.56 -15.57 3.72
N PRO A 534 10.60 -16.45 4.74
CA PRO A 534 10.81 -16.16 6.16
C PRO A 534 12.28 -15.86 6.50
N HIS A 535 12.50 -15.04 7.53
CA HIS A 535 13.85 -14.70 7.98
C HIS A 535 14.50 -15.85 8.77
N ASN A 536 15.78 -16.10 8.48
CA ASN A 536 16.67 -16.91 9.29
C ASN A 536 18.09 -16.40 9.05
N LEU A 537 18.44 -15.28 9.71
CA LEU A 537 19.54 -14.42 9.37
C LEU A 537 20.42 -14.16 10.60
N LEU A 538 21.72 -14.30 10.44
CA LEU A 538 22.71 -13.86 11.41
C LEU A 538 23.48 -12.69 10.82
N SER A 539 23.58 -11.58 11.52
CA SER A 539 24.32 -10.40 11.06
C SER A 539 25.30 -9.89 12.10
N LEU A 540 26.46 -9.46 11.63
CA LEU A 540 27.49 -8.77 12.40
C LEU A 540 27.71 -7.42 11.73
N ALA A 541 27.62 -6.34 12.51
CA ALA A 541 27.81 -4.99 12.02
C ALA A 541 28.74 -4.20 12.94
N TYR A 542 29.61 -3.39 12.34
CA TYR A 542 30.33 -2.34 13.01
C TYR A 542 30.01 -0.99 12.37
N GLU A 543 29.67 -0.02 13.20
CA GLU A 543 29.25 1.30 12.74
C GLU A 543 29.90 2.39 13.58
N GLU A 544 30.48 3.41 12.91
CA GLU A 544 30.79 4.71 13.51
C GLU A 544 29.98 5.77 12.80
N ASN A 545 29.08 6.42 13.51
CA ASN A 545 28.11 7.33 12.89
C ASN A 545 27.58 8.38 13.88
N THR A 546 27.12 9.49 13.36
CA THR A 546 26.34 10.47 14.14
C THR A 546 24.88 10.04 14.21
N THR A 547 24.32 10.07 15.40
CA THR A 547 22.94 9.71 15.65
C THR A 547 22.22 10.73 16.54
N ILE A 548 20.90 10.76 16.45
CA ILE A 548 20.05 11.50 17.38
C ILE A 548 19.57 10.47 18.40
N PRO A 549 20.05 10.53 19.67
CA PRO A 549 19.71 9.53 20.66
C PRO A 549 18.20 9.40 20.87
N GLY A 550 17.73 8.17 21.02
CA GLY A 550 16.32 7.87 21.29
C GLY A 550 15.38 7.97 20.08
N GLN A 551 15.87 8.34 18.91
CA GLN A 551 15.06 8.39 17.70
C GLN A 551 15.16 7.08 16.91
N GLU A 552 14.03 6.47 16.60
CA GLU A 552 13.92 5.33 15.70
C GLU A 552 13.20 5.79 14.43
N PHE A 553 13.81 5.60 13.28
CA PHE A 553 13.19 5.94 12.00
C PHE A 553 12.61 4.67 11.38
N MET A 554 11.28 4.63 11.21
CA MET A 554 10.59 3.47 10.64
C MET A 554 10.98 3.18 9.20
N MET A 555 11.18 4.22 8.41
CA MET A 555 11.59 4.12 7.02
C MET A 555 12.85 4.94 6.78
N GLY A 556 13.98 4.25 6.85
CA GLY A 556 15.27 4.83 6.51
C GLY A 556 16.08 5.35 7.71
N THR A 557 17.02 6.22 7.43
CA THR A 557 18.00 6.74 8.37
C THR A 557 17.86 8.26 8.51
N SER A 558 18.43 8.83 9.56
CA SER A 558 18.43 10.28 9.80
C SER A 558 19.16 11.09 8.72
N ASP A 559 19.95 10.44 7.89
CA ASP A 559 20.76 11.06 6.82
C ASP A 559 20.09 11.06 5.45
N ARG A 560 18.76 10.91 5.38
CA ARG A 560 18.00 11.12 4.15
C ARG A 560 17.87 12.61 3.81
N LEU A 561 17.94 12.93 2.53
CA LEU A 561 17.80 14.30 2.03
C LEU A 561 16.57 15.03 2.59
N PHE A 562 15.41 14.36 2.62
CA PHE A 562 14.18 14.97 3.12
C PHE A 562 14.15 15.18 4.64
N GLN A 563 14.90 14.41 5.43
CA GLN A 563 15.04 14.61 6.88
C GLN A 563 15.90 15.83 7.21
N SER A 564 16.74 16.28 6.30
CA SER A 564 17.54 17.48 6.44
C SER A 564 16.69 18.78 6.46
N PHE A 565 15.45 18.73 5.99
CA PHE A 565 14.51 19.88 6.06
C PHE A 565 13.77 19.86 7.40
N SER A 566 14.29 20.59 8.37
CA SER A 566 13.68 20.74 9.69
C SER A 566 13.37 22.19 10.01
N HIS A 567 12.39 22.42 10.88
CA HIS A 567 12.00 23.76 11.33
C HIS A 567 12.86 24.31 12.47
N THR A 568 13.62 23.42 13.13
CA THR A 568 14.62 23.78 14.16
C THR A 568 15.92 23.07 13.81
N GLY A 569 17.04 23.64 14.20
CA GLY A 569 18.34 23.02 14.05
C GLY A 569 18.42 21.71 14.84
N ILE A 570 19.04 20.69 14.27
CA ILE A 570 19.38 19.46 15.02
C ILE A 570 20.69 19.73 15.73
N ASP A 571 20.65 20.01 17.02
CA ASP A 571 21.79 20.40 17.87
C ASP A 571 22.18 19.34 18.90
N LYS A 572 21.36 18.31 19.09
CA LYS A 572 21.59 17.22 20.04
C LYS A 572 21.85 15.92 19.29
N MET A 573 23.14 15.63 19.12
CA MET A 573 23.60 14.40 18.46
C MET A 573 24.71 13.75 19.29
N THR A 574 24.90 12.48 19.07
CA THR A 574 26.03 11.70 19.58
C THR A 574 26.84 11.13 18.42
N PHE A 575 28.13 10.94 18.66
CA PHE A 575 28.95 10.11 17.79
C PHE A 575 29.04 8.71 18.41
N ASP A 576 28.35 7.78 17.73
CA ASP A 576 28.19 6.42 18.24
C ASP A 576 29.16 5.47 17.54
N ARG A 577 29.83 4.63 18.34
CA ARG A 577 30.56 3.45 17.88
C ARG A 577 29.80 2.23 18.35
N LYS A 578 29.35 1.40 17.41
CA LYS A 578 28.50 0.24 17.68
C LYS A 578 29.09 -1.02 17.09
N LEU A 579 29.22 -2.06 17.90
CA LEU A 579 29.42 -3.42 17.43
C LEU A 579 28.15 -4.22 17.74
N THR A 580 27.49 -4.72 16.72
CA THR A 580 26.18 -5.39 16.84
C THR A 580 26.25 -6.79 16.27
N LEU A 581 25.86 -7.79 17.05
CA LEU A 581 25.58 -9.15 16.60
C LEU A 581 24.07 -9.37 16.74
N GLN A 582 23.39 -9.72 15.63
CA GLN A 582 21.95 -9.90 15.63
C GLN A 582 21.56 -11.19 14.91
N TYR A 583 20.59 -11.90 15.48
CA TYR A 583 19.95 -13.06 14.87
C TYR A 583 18.46 -12.81 14.73
N ASP A 584 17.95 -12.96 13.50
CA ASP A 584 16.54 -12.80 13.14
C ASP A 584 15.99 -14.14 12.66
N TYR A 585 15.00 -14.66 13.37
CA TYR A 585 14.29 -15.86 13.00
C TYR A 585 12.79 -15.59 12.86
N GLU A 586 12.20 -16.03 11.76
CA GLU A 586 10.78 -15.86 11.51
C GLU A 586 10.17 -17.14 10.94
N THR A 587 9.03 -17.53 11.49
CA THR A 587 8.28 -18.70 11.04
C THR A 587 7.28 -18.34 9.93
N PRO A 588 6.87 -19.32 9.09
CA PRO A 588 5.81 -19.10 8.09
C PRO A 588 4.44 -18.67 8.68
N ARG A 589 4.27 -18.75 10.00
CA ARG A 589 3.08 -18.26 10.71
C ARG A 589 3.24 -16.83 11.24
N HIS A 590 4.26 -16.10 10.78
CA HIS A 590 4.58 -14.72 11.18
C HIS A 590 4.81 -14.54 12.69
N PHE A 591 5.38 -15.55 13.33
CA PHE A 591 6.00 -15.41 14.64
C PHE A 591 7.49 -15.19 14.42
N SER A 592 8.03 -14.08 14.91
CA SER A 592 9.45 -13.74 14.78
C SER A 592 10.13 -13.52 16.12
N ILE A 593 11.36 -13.95 16.19
CA ILE A 593 12.28 -13.73 17.31
C ILE A 593 13.47 -12.97 16.74
N LYS A 594 13.79 -11.83 17.36
CA LYS A 594 15.02 -11.09 17.09
C LYS A 594 15.81 -11.03 18.38
N THR A 595 17.07 -11.45 18.34
CA THR A 595 18.02 -11.31 19.43
C THR A 595 19.16 -10.41 18.98
N LYS A 596 19.56 -9.48 19.82
CA LYS A 596 20.63 -8.54 19.53
C LYS A 596 21.58 -8.47 20.72
N VAL A 597 22.88 -8.49 20.46
CA VAL A 597 23.94 -8.17 21.40
C VAL A 597 24.70 -6.97 20.82
N GLU A 598 24.82 -5.91 21.59
CA GLU A 598 25.39 -4.66 21.12
C GLU A 598 26.32 -4.08 22.17
N HIS A 599 27.53 -3.70 21.75
CA HIS A 599 28.40 -2.82 22.48
C HIS A 599 28.33 -1.44 21.85
N LEU A 600 27.95 -0.44 22.63
CA LEU A 600 27.71 0.93 22.19
C LEU A 600 28.54 1.90 23.01
N GLU A 601 29.33 2.72 22.34
CA GLU A 601 30.02 3.87 22.88
C GLU A 601 29.42 5.15 22.27
N GLN A 602 29.02 6.10 23.11
CA GLN A 602 28.38 7.35 22.68
C GLN A 602 29.22 8.54 23.16
N GLU A 603 29.77 9.31 22.22
CA GLU A 603 30.44 10.59 22.51
C GLU A 603 29.41 11.74 22.35
N PRO A 604 29.35 12.69 23.27
CA PRO A 604 28.52 13.88 23.14
C PRO A 604 29.03 14.76 22.00
N LEU A 605 28.10 15.32 21.23
CA LEU A 605 28.40 16.30 20.19
C LEU A 605 27.56 17.57 20.40
N ALA A 606 28.06 18.68 19.88
CA ALA A 606 27.43 19.99 19.96
C ALA A 606 27.11 20.40 21.43
N ASP A 607 25.85 20.60 21.77
CA ASP A 607 25.42 21.11 23.06
C ASP A 607 25.17 20.02 24.11
N LEU A 608 25.51 18.75 23.82
CA LEU A 608 25.40 17.68 24.80
C LEU A 608 26.67 17.61 25.71
N ASP A 609 26.42 17.46 27.01
CA ASP A 609 27.46 17.22 28.02
C ASP A 609 27.10 15.98 28.84
N PHE A 610 28.05 15.07 28.99
CA PHE A 610 27.86 13.81 29.73
C PHE A 610 28.55 13.82 31.08
N THR A 611 28.74 14.99 31.69
CA THR A 611 29.26 15.14 33.03
C THR A 611 28.19 14.84 34.08
N SER A 612 28.51 14.01 35.07
CA SER A 612 27.59 13.67 36.16
C SER A 612 27.17 14.89 36.99
N VAL A 613 26.04 14.80 37.70
CA VAL A 613 25.51 15.87 38.58
C VAL A 613 26.52 16.34 39.60
N ASP A 614 27.35 15.43 40.14
CA ASP A 614 28.39 15.81 41.13
C ASP A 614 29.69 16.33 40.48
N GLY A 615 29.77 16.41 39.17
CA GLY A 615 30.92 16.89 38.42
C GLY A 615 32.17 16.00 38.52
N LYS A 616 32.04 14.77 39.07
CA LYS A 616 33.21 13.93 39.33
C LYS A 616 33.44 12.89 38.21
N THR A 617 32.43 12.57 37.45
CA THR A 617 32.50 11.56 36.39
C THR A 617 32.09 12.20 35.08
N GLU A 618 32.96 12.14 34.10
CA GLU A 618 32.68 12.47 32.71
C GLU A 618 32.53 11.16 31.93
N TYR A 619 31.34 10.91 31.37
CA TYR A 619 31.04 9.74 30.55
C TYR A 619 31.36 10.03 29.09
N ASN A 620 32.61 10.10 28.74
CA ASN A 620 33.06 10.39 27.37
C ASN A 620 34.04 9.33 26.86
N PRO A 621 33.59 8.27 26.19
CA PRO A 621 32.20 7.97 25.82
C PRO A 621 31.36 7.36 26.97
N LEU A 622 30.04 7.51 26.87
CA LEU A 622 29.06 6.71 27.62
C LEU A 622 28.99 5.31 27.00
N ARG A 623 29.24 4.26 27.79
CA ARG A 623 29.30 2.88 27.34
C ARG A 623 28.09 2.10 27.77
N SER A 624 27.56 1.31 26.85
CA SER A 624 26.42 0.43 27.08
C SER A 624 26.64 -0.95 26.44
N ASP A 625 26.44 -2.01 27.22
CA ASP A 625 26.41 -3.40 26.73
C ASP A 625 25.00 -3.91 26.80
N ILE A 626 24.40 -4.22 25.64
CA ILE A 626 22.98 -4.41 25.50
C ILE A 626 22.69 -5.82 24.98
N PHE A 627 21.85 -6.56 25.71
CA PHE A 627 21.17 -7.75 25.20
C PHE A 627 19.71 -7.44 24.99
N GLU A 628 19.20 -7.63 23.77
CA GLU A 628 17.82 -7.38 23.43
C GLU A 628 17.16 -8.63 22.87
N LEU A 629 15.97 -8.92 23.34
CA LEU A 629 15.07 -9.95 22.83
C LEU A 629 13.77 -9.29 22.39
N GLN A 630 13.45 -9.40 21.11
CA GLN A 630 12.16 -8.96 20.59
C GLN A 630 11.36 -10.18 20.10
N LEU A 631 10.15 -10.29 20.56
CA LEU A 631 9.15 -11.26 20.11
C LEU A 631 8.06 -10.52 19.37
N ARG A 632 7.76 -10.94 18.14
CA ARG A 632 6.72 -10.33 17.32
C ARG A 632 5.79 -11.41 16.79
N PHE A 633 4.48 -11.20 16.94
CA PHE A 633 3.45 -12.07 16.39
C PHE A 633 2.47 -11.25 15.54
N ALA A 634 2.41 -11.55 14.25
CA ALA A 634 1.61 -10.84 13.27
C ALA A 634 0.77 -11.82 12.43
N PRO A 635 -0.25 -12.46 13.03
CA PRO A 635 -1.02 -13.50 12.36
C PRO A 635 -1.66 -13.00 11.07
N ARG A 636 -1.51 -13.77 10.00
CA ARG A 636 -2.04 -13.45 8.65
C ARG A 636 -1.51 -12.12 8.10
N GLU A 637 -0.31 -11.72 8.48
CA GLU A 637 0.30 -10.51 7.95
C GLU A 637 0.48 -10.62 6.43
N ARG A 638 0.06 -9.57 5.73
CA ARG A 638 0.40 -9.36 4.33
C ARG A 638 1.31 -8.16 4.26
N PHE A 639 2.33 -8.22 3.41
CA PHE A 639 3.31 -7.15 3.33
C PHE A 639 3.94 -7.09 1.95
N TYR A 640 4.33 -5.88 1.55
CA TYR A 640 5.32 -5.67 0.52
C TYR A 640 6.70 -5.78 1.11
N GLN A 641 7.56 -6.45 0.41
CA GLN A 641 8.97 -6.50 0.73
C GLN A 641 9.74 -5.63 -0.25
N SER A 642 10.30 -4.53 0.25
CA SER A 642 11.26 -3.71 -0.46
C SER A 642 12.67 -4.29 -0.29
N TYR A 643 13.67 -3.74 -0.97
CA TYR A 643 15.07 -4.10 -0.79
C TYR A 643 15.62 -3.90 0.63
N GLU A 644 14.99 -3.06 1.44
CA GLU A 644 15.47 -2.70 2.77
C GLU A 644 14.50 -3.00 3.90
N TYR A 645 13.20 -2.96 3.62
CA TYR A 645 12.19 -3.06 4.66
C TYR A 645 10.91 -3.71 4.13
N ARG A 646 10.10 -4.11 5.07
CA ARG A 646 8.80 -4.73 4.85
C ARG A 646 7.70 -3.73 5.18
N MET A 647 6.79 -3.49 4.24
CA MET A 647 5.60 -2.65 4.44
C MET A 647 4.37 -3.51 4.62
N PRO A 648 3.70 -3.48 5.77
CA PRO A 648 2.43 -4.17 5.95
C PRO A 648 1.36 -3.63 5.00
N ILE A 649 0.58 -4.54 4.39
CA ILE A 649 -0.52 -4.21 3.50
C ILE A 649 -1.81 -4.58 4.19
N ASN A 650 -2.68 -3.56 4.45
CA ASN A 650 -4.05 -3.77 4.93
C ASN A 650 -4.17 -4.84 6.03
N ASN A 651 -3.24 -4.82 6.99
CA ASN A 651 -3.20 -5.84 8.03
C ASN A 651 -4.35 -5.63 9.02
N THR A 652 -5.42 -6.39 8.86
CA THR A 652 -6.60 -6.37 9.76
C THR A 652 -6.38 -7.14 11.05
N SER A 653 -5.41 -8.05 11.06
CA SER A 653 -5.04 -8.80 12.26
C SER A 653 -4.17 -7.95 13.17
N PRO A 654 -4.32 -8.08 14.50
CA PRO A 654 -3.46 -7.36 15.42
C PRO A 654 -2.01 -7.84 15.34
N VAL A 655 -1.08 -6.90 15.45
CA VAL A 655 0.37 -7.16 15.56
C VAL A 655 0.79 -6.89 16.98
N TYR A 656 1.39 -7.89 17.61
CA TYR A 656 1.92 -7.83 18.96
C TYR A 656 3.43 -7.81 18.89
N THR A 657 4.05 -6.88 19.61
CA THR A 657 5.52 -6.85 19.77
C THR A 657 5.86 -6.69 21.23
N LEU A 658 6.74 -7.53 21.72
CA LEU A 658 7.29 -7.46 23.07
C LEU A 658 8.80 -7.38 22.94
N THR A 659 9.42 -6.33 23.50
CA THR A 659 10.87 -6.13 23.51
C THR A 659 11.36 -6.08 24.96
N TYR A 660 12.31 -6.94 25.26
CA TYR A 660 13.02 -6.93 26.52
C TYR A 660 14.49 -6.60 26.27
N THR A 661 15.00 -5.61 26.96
CA THR A 661 16.40 -5.15 26.86
C THR A 661 17.05 -5.26 28.24
N TYR A 662 18.22 -5.88 28.29
CA TYR A 662 19.08 -5.95 29.46
C TYR A 662 20.38 -5.21 29.15
N GLY A 663 20.57 -4.08 29.80
CA GLY A 663 21.85 -3.38 29.85
C GLY A 663 22.71 -3.99 30.96
N THR A 664 23.90 -4.43 30.62
CA THR A 664 24.83 -5.10 31.54
C THR A 664 26.17 -4.36 31.59
N ARG A 665 26.98 -4.66 32.58
CA ARG A 665 28.35 -4.10 32.73
C ARG A 665 29.45 -5.06 32.29
N LEU A 666 29.17 -6.03 31.43
CA LEU A 666 30.11 -7.11 31.08
C LEU A 666 31.39 -6.63 30.41
N PHE A 667 31.31 -5.68 29.47
CA PHE A 667 32.45 -5.18 28.72
C PHE A 667 32.83 -3.75 29.11
N GLY A 668 32.51 -3.35 30.35
CA GLY A 668 32.89 -2.05 30.88
C GLY A 668 31.83 -0.97 30.68
N ALA A 669 30.59 -1.35 30.48
CA ALA A 669 29.48 -0.39 30.43
C ALA A 669 29.19 0.27 31.77
N ASP A 670 28.67 1.47 31.71
CA ASP A 670 28.52 2.37 32.84
C ASP A 670 27.31 2.09 33.72
N PHE A 671 26.20 1.62 33.08
CA PHE A 671 24.92 1.42 33.76
C PHE A 671 24.36 0.01 33.54
N GLU A 672 23.64 -0.48 34.57
CA GLU A 672 22.92 -1.75 34.53
C GLU A 672 21.42 -1.51 34.70
N TYR A 673 20.64 -2.07 33.77
CA TYR A 673 19.18 -1.84 33.74
C TYR A 673 18.45 -2.90 32.96
N HIS A 674 17.12 -2.95 33.16
CA HIS A 674 16.21 -3.72 32.35
C HIS A 674 15.16 -2.81 31.75
N LYS A 675 14.85 -2.97 30.44
CA LYS A 675 13.73 -2.29 29.78
C LYS A 675 12.74 -3.33 29.29
N LEU A 676 11.48 -3.05 29.46
CA LEU A 676 10.38 -3.82 28.89
C LEU A 676 9.51 -2.87 28.07
N LYS A 677 9.27 -3.20 26.79
CA LYS A 677 8.40 -2.45 25.88
C LYS A 677 7.40 -3.40 25.22
N ALA A 678 6.12 -3.09 25.31
CA ALA A 678 5.05 -3.85 24.67
C ALA A 678 4.27 -2.96 23.73
N ARG A 679 4.02 -3.42 22.51
CA ARG A 679 3.31 -2.68 21.47
C ARG A 679 2.21 -3.53 20.85
N LEU A 680 1.06 -2.93 20.63
CA LEU A 680 -0.11 -3.48 19.92
C LEU A 680 -0.47 -2.54 18.78
N GLN A 681 -0.53 -3.07 17.57
CA GLN A 681 -0.97 -2.33 16.39
C GLN A 681 -2.14 -3.05 15.74
N LYS A 682 -3.13 -2.29 15.28
CA LYS A 682 -4.28 -2.85 14.56
C LYS A 682 -4.93 -1.84 13.64
N ARG A 683 -5.35 -2.28 12.46
CA ARG A 683 -6.24 -1.56 11.55
C ARG A 683 -7.67 -2.05 11.70
N TRP A 684 -8.62 -1.12 11.79
CA TRP A 684 -10.06 -1.37 11.72
C TRP A 684 -10.64 -0.68 10.49
N PHE A 685 -11.30 -1.45 9.66
CA PHE A 685 -12.12 -0.90 8.58
C PHE A 685 -13.52 -0.61 9.11
N VAL A 686 -14.00 0.61 8.87
CA VAL A 686 -15.30 1.09 9.37
C VAL A 686 -16.26 1.21 8.17
N LEU A 687 -16.64 0.06 7.60
CA LEU A 687 -17.53 0.00 6.42
C LEU A 687 -17.11 1.01 5.32
N SER A 688 -18.06 1.86 4.88
CA SER A 688 -17.82 2.93 3.91
C SER A 688 -17.20 4.20 4.49
N LEU A 689 -16.94 4.23 5.82
CA LEU A 689 -16.38 5.41 6.50
C LEU A 689 -14.85 5.44 6.50
N GLY A 690 -14.20 4.45 5.90
CA GLY A 690 -12.74 4.39 5.83
C GLY A 690 -12.11 3.43 6.84
N PHE A 691 -10.91 3.74 7.31
CA PHE A 691 -10.18 2.89 8.25
C PHE A 691 -9.48 3.70 9.34
N LEU A 692 -9.27 3.04 10.48
CA LEU A 692 -8.58 3.55 11.65
C LEU A 692 -7.37 2.68 11.96
N ASP A 693 -6.19 3.24 11.95
CA ASP A 693 -4.96 2.63 12.42
C ASP A 693 -4.67 3.06 13.85
N VAL A 694 -4.51 2.11 14.73
CA VAL A 694 -4.20 2.37 16.14
C VAL A 694 -2.94 1.62 16.53
N SER A 695 -2.04 2.32 17.20
CA SER A 695 -0.87 1.78 17.88
C SER A 695 -0.90 2.18 19.34
N VAL A 696 -0.85 1.19 20.22
CA VAL A 696 -0.69 1.39 21.66
C VAL A 696 0.65 0.81 22.06
N GLU A 697 1.43 1.57 22.78
CA GLU A 697 2.74 1.15 23.26
C GLU A 697 2.89 1.51 24.74
N ALA A 698 3.49 0.64 25.53
CA ALA A 698 3.82 0.87 26.91
C ALA A 698 5.25 0.40 27.19
N GLY A 699 5.95 1.15 28.02
CA GLY A 699 7.31 0.83 28.40
C GLY A 699 7.60 1.09 29.86
N LYS A 700 8.54 0.30 30.42
CA LYS A 700 9.05 0.49 31.76
C LYS A 700 10.54 0.13 31.86
N ILE A 701 11.30 0.96 32.59
CA ILE A 701 12.71 0.75 32.91
C ILE A 701 12.82 0.39 34.38
N PHE A 702 13.63 -0.60 34.66
CA PHE A 702 14.02 -1.01 36.01
C PHE A 702 15.53 -0.82 36.14
N GLY A 703 15.95 -0.11 37.17
CA GLY A 703 17.35 0.29 37.37
C GLY A 703 17.55 1.80 37.25
N GLN A 704 18.73 2.26 37.60
CA GLN A 704 19.15 3.65 37.51
C GLN A 704 19.84 3.90 36.19
N VAL A 705 19.34 4.84 35.38
CA VAL A 705 19.86 5.18 34.07
C VAL A 705 19.92 6.70 33.85
N PRO A 706 20.91 7.23 33.11
CA PRO A 706 20.91 8.62 32.69
C PRO A 706 19.86 8.90 31.62
N HIS A 707 19.57 10.16 31.34
CA HIS A 707 18.52 10.59 30.42
C HIS A 707 18.63 9.99 29.01
N LEU A 708 19.85 9.76 28.51
CA LEU A 708 20.09 9.13 27.20
C LEU A 708 19.59 7.68 27.13
N LEU A 709 19.56 7.00 28.27
CA LEU A 709 19.06 5.62 28.35
C LEU A 709 17.59 5.54 28.78
N LEU A 710 16.93 6.66 29.11
CA LEU A 710 15.48 6.72 29.31
C LEU A 710 14.74 6.46 27.98
N PHE A 711 13.43 6.29 28.04
CA PHE A 711 12.58 6.37 26.84
C PHE A 711 12.47 7.83 26.41
N VAL A 712 13.18 8.18 25.37
CA VAL A 712 13.00 9.44 24.66
C VAL A 712 11.94 9.24 23.61
N HIS A 713 10.85 10.01 23.68
CA HIS A 713 9.71 9.80 22.81
C HIS A 713 10.01 10.26 21.37
N HIS A 714 9.46 9.51 20.39
CA HIS A 714 9.72 9.77 18.97
C HIS A 714 9.17 11.12 18.56
N ALA A 715 10.05 12.07 18.34
CA ALA A 715 9.76 13.42 17.90
C ALA A 715 10.05 13.60 16.41
N ASN A 716 9.40 14.55 15.79
CA ASN A 716 9.62 14.90 14.40
C ASN A 716 9.72 16.41 14.23
N GLN A 717 10.93 16.89 14.00
CA GLN A 717 11.18 18.29 13.69
C GLN A 717 11.21 18.61 12.19
N GLY A 718 11.01 17.58 11.33
CA GLY A 718 10.91 17.76 9.89
C GLY A 718 9.55 18.28 9.44
N TYR A 719 9.48 18.79 8.21
CA TYR A 719 8.21 19.19 7.58
C TYR A 719 7.40 18.00 7.04
N THR A 720 8.01 16.81 6.95
CA THR A 720 7.33 15.60 6.55
C THR A 720 6.53 15.03 7.72
N TYR A 721 5.25 14.69 7.48
CA TYR A 721 4.42 14.04 8.48
C TYR A 721 4.88 12.59 8.72
N GLN A 722 4.99 12.21 9.98
CA GLN A 722 5.32 10.85 10.39
C GLN A 722 4.18 10.26 11.23
N ASP A 723 3.67 9.10 10.80
CA ASP A 723 2.55 8.44 11.46
C ASP A 723 2.89 7.97 12.88
N GLU A 724 4.14 7.54 13.11
CA GLU A 724 4.61 6.94 14.36
C GLU A 724 5.49 7.89 15.19
N ALA A 725 5.49 9.18 14.91
CA ALA A 725 6.17 10.20 15.69
C ALA A 725 5.22 11.33 16.07
N PHE A 726 5.56 12.08 17.10
CA PHE A 726 4.90 13.33 17.46
C PHE A 726 5.46 14.45 16.58
N ASN A 727 4.59 15.07 15.79
CA ASN A 727 4.99 15.94 14.68
C ASN A 727 5.25 17.40 15.08
N LEU A 728 5.01 17.74 16.36
CA LEU A 728 5.29 19.07 16.96
C LEU A 728 6.13 18.97 18.24
N MET A 729 6.59 17.79 18.59
CA MET A 729 7.50 17.55 19.72
C MET A 729 8.93 17.82 19.29
N ASN A 730 9.70 18.48 20.12
CA ASN A 730 11.14 18.67 19.91
C ASN A 730 11.92 17.42 20.32
N TYR A 731 13.10 17.21 19.74
CA TYR A 731 14.00 16.16 20.18
C TYR A 731 14.42 16.39 21.62
N PHE A 732 14.42 15.33 22.44
CA PHE A 732 14.69 15.37 23.88
C PHE A 732 13.72 16.17 24.73
N GLU A 733 12.63 16.67 24.19
CA GLU A 733 11.67 17.46 24.97
C GLU A 733 11.04 16.69 26.12
N PHE A 734 10.80 15.39 25.92
CA PHE A 734 10.24 14.52 26.96
C PHE A 734 11.03 13.23 27.09
N ALA A 735 11.25 12.83 28.36
CA ALA A 735 11.82 11.55 28.72
C ALA A 735 10.96 10.88 29.78
N SER A 736 10.98 9.54 29.81
CA SER A 736 10.20 8.75 30.77
C SER A 736 10.94 7.45 31.11
N ASP A 737 10.83 6.96 32.33
CA ASP A 737 11.22 5.59 32.68
C ASP A 737 10.02 4.63 32.68
N GLN A 738 8.82 5.18 32.64
CA GLN A 738 7.56 4.46 32.40
C GLN A 738 6.59 5.32 31.62
N TYR A 739 5.92 4.71 30.63
CA TYR A 739 4.97 5.43 29.78
C TYR A 739 3.93 4.54 29.15
N VAL A 740 2.85 5.17 28.72
CA VAL A 740 1.87 4.61 27.78
C VAL A 740 1.66 5.62 26.66
N GLN A 741 1.68 5.15 25.42
CA GLN A 741 1.51 5.94 24.22
C GLN A 741 0.36 5.40 23.38
N LEU A 742 -0.44 6.30 22.84
CA LEU A 742 -1.50 6.01 21.87
C LEU A 742 -1.27 6.84 20.60
N MET A 743 -1.30 6.18 19.46
CA MET A 743 -1.34 6.83 18.16
C MET A 743 -2.53 6.29 17.38
N ALA A 744 -3.39 7.17 16.90
CA ALA A 744 -4.58 6.84 16.13
C ALA A 744 -4.63 7.71 14.88
N ASN A 745 -4.61 7.08 13.71
CA ASN A 745 -4.68 7.74 12.41
C ASN A 745 -5.95 7.25 11.69
N TYR A 746 -6.82 8.16 11.30
CA TYR A 746 -8.08 7.86 10.63
C TYR A 746 -8.09 8.42 9.22
N SER A 747 -8.35 7.56 8.25
CA SER A 747 -8.58 7.92 6.85
C SER A 747 -10.05 7.71 6.52
N PHE A 748 -10.74 8.77 6.11
CA PHE A 748 -12.15 8.74 5.72
C PHE A 748 -12.39 8.25 4.29
N ASN A 749 -11.32 8.03 3.52
CA ASN A 749 -11.39 7.61 2.11
C ASN A 749 -12.32 8.48 1.23
N GLY A 750 -12.41 9.78 1.53
CA GLY A 750 -13.25 10.71 0.81
C GLY A 750 -14.74 10.66 1.19
N PHE A 751 -15.07 10.12 2.35
CA PHE A 751 -16.45 9.99 2.81
C PHE A 751 -17.22 11.32 2.81
N ILE A 752 -16.60 12.43 3.17
CA ILE A 752 -17.20 13.76 3.13
C ILE A 752 -16.97 14.42 1.77
N PHE A 753 -15.73 14.47 1.29
CA PHE A 753 -15.36 15.24 0.10
C PHE A 753 -15.96 14.66 -1.18
N ASN A 754 -16.13 13.33 -1.27
CA ASN A 754 -16.80 12.71 -2.41
C ASN A 754 -18.30 13.02 -2.51
N ARG A 755 -18.91 13.60 -1.45
CA ARG A 755 -20.29 14.07 -1.48
C ARG A 755 -20.43 15.53 -1.96
N ILE A 756 -19.31 16.25 -2.02
CA ILE A 756 -19.27 17.64 -2.49
C ILE A 756 -18.86 17.64 -3.97
N PRO A 757 -19.73 18.10 -4.91
CA PRO A 757 -19.51 17.91 -6.35
C PRO A 757 -18.17 18.40 -6.88
N LEU A 758 -17.65 19.53 -6.36
CA LEU A 758 -16.36 20.07 -6.76
C LEU A 758 -15.19 19.24 -6.21
N LEU A 759 -15.23 18.92 -4.90
CA LEU A 759 -14.17 18.17 -4.23
C LEU A 759 -14.12 16.71 -4.74
N LYS A 760 -15.26 16.12 -5.07
CA LYS A 760 -15.35 14.80 -5.71
C LYS A 760 -14.48 14.70 -6.95
N LYS A 761 -14.44 15.75 -7.79
CA LYS A 761 -13.61 15.76 -9.02
C LYS A 761 -12.12 15.77 -8.71
N LEU A 762 -11.72 16.30 -7.58
CA LEU A 762 -10.33 16.33 -7.13
C LEU A 762 -9.87 14.99 -6.53
N LYS A 763 -10.83 14.10 -6.17
CA LYS A 763 -10.57 12.82 -5.50
C LYS A 763 -9.81 12.98 -4.18
N TRP A 764 -9.94 14.12 -3.52
CA TRP A 764 -9.31 14.37 -2.24
C TRP A 764 -9.96 13.54 -1.15
N ARG A 765 -9.16 13.15 -0.16
CA ARG A 765 -9.57 12.31 0.98
C ARG A 765 -9.28 13.04 2.28
N GLU A 766 -10.20 12.95 3.22
CA GLU A 766 -9.99 13.50 4.55
C GLU A 766 -9.18 12.53 5.39
N VAL A 767 -8.24 13.08 6.17
CA VAL A 767 -7.47 12.36 7.16
C VAL A 767 -7.48 13.14 8.47
N CYS A 768 -7.41 12.45 9.59
CA CYS A 768 -7.17 13.04 10.88
C CYS A 768 -6.38 12.09 11.77
N SER A 769 -5.70 12.65 12.77
CA SER A 769 -5.01 11.84 13.76
C SER A 769 -5.18 12.40 15.17
N ALA A 770 -4.98 11.53 16.13
CA ALA A 770 -4.83 11.88 17.54
C ALA A 770 -3.68 11.05 18.12
N LYS A 771 -2.72 11.73 18.73
CA LYS A 771 -1.55 11.12 19.32
C LYS A 771 -1.38 11.62 20.75
N ALA A 772 -1.11 10.70 21.67
CA ALA A 772 -0.92 11.05 23.06
C ALA A 772 0.15 10.15 23.68
N VAL A 773 0.95 10.71 24.58
CA VAL A 773 1.84 9.97 25.45
C VAL A 773 1.76 10.51 26.87
N TRP A 774 1.68 9.59 27.80
CA TRP A 774 1.71 9.89 29.23
C TRP A 774 2.76 9.01 29.90
N GLY A 775 3.54 9.61 30.77
CA GLY A 775 4.63 8.90 31.43
C GLY A 775 5.22 9.74 32.56
N ASP A 776 6.25 9.21 33.16
CA ASP A 776 6.98 9.89 34.24
C ASP A 776 8.43 9.41 34.31
N VAL A 777 9.26 10.17 35.04
CA VAL A 777 10.59 9.78 35.48
C VAL A 777 10.56 9.64 36.99
N SER A 778 10.78 8.41 37.45
CA SER A 778 10.83 8.15 38.90
C SER A 778 11.99 8.91 39.58
N SER A 779 11.88 9.11 40.89
CA SER A 779 12.94 9.75 41.68
C SER A 779 14.31 9.05 41.53
N LEU A 780 14.31 7.74 41.21
CA LEU A 780 15.54 6.96 40.97
C LEU A 780 16.32 7.45 39.75
N ASN A 781 15.62 7.91 38.72
CA ASN A 781 16.16 8.30 37.43
C ASN A 781 16.16 9.83 37.22
N MET A 782 15.69 10.60 38.21
CA MET A 782 15.72 12.05 38.18
C MET A 782 17.12 12.53 38.57
N PRO A 783 17.83 13.27 37.68
CA PRO A 783 19.14 13.87 38.03
C PRO A 783 18.98 14.85 39.20
N SER A 784 19.66 14.59 40.32
CA SER A 784 19.56 15.36 41.52
C SER A 784 20.80 15.11 42.43
N ALA A 785 20.90 15.85 43.52
CA ALA A 785 21.94 15.63 44.53
C ALA A 785 21.84 14.22 45.17
N ASP A 786 20.65 13.61 45.18
CA ASP A 786 20.44 12.23 45.66
C ASP A 786 20.89 11.17 44.63
N ASN A 787 21.00 11.56 43.37
CA ASN A 787 21.45 10.72 42.26
C ASN A 787 22.68 11.31 41.56
N PRO A 788 23.79 11.49 42.27
CA PRO A 788 24.90 12.30 41.81
C PRO A 788 25.67 11.74 40.60
N LYS A 789 25.48 10.46 40.27
CA LYS A 789 26.12 9.78 39.12
C LYS A 789 25.31 9.91 37.81
N LEU A 790 24.09 10.42 37.87
CA LEU A 790 23.30 10.62 36.66
C LEU A 790 23.82 11.84 35.88
N ILE A 791 23.62 11.85 34.62
CA ILE A 791 23.90 12.97 33.71
C ILE A 791 22.70 13.92 33.80
N PRO A 792 22.88 15.23 34.00
CA PRO A 792 21.80 16.22 34.01
C PRO A 792 21.02 16.23 32.70
N PHE A 793 19.76 16.66 32.74
CA PHE A 793 19.05 16.95 31.52
C PHE A 793 19.71 18.12 30.77
N PRO A 794 19.69 18.10 29.42
CA PRO A 794 20.19 19.23 28.64
C PRO A 794 19.47 20.53 29.04
N THR A 795 20.22 21.64 29.09
CA THR A 795 19.72 22.97 29.43
C THR A 795 19.90 23.91 28.25
N ASN A 796 18.98 24.87 28.10
CA ASN A 796 19.09 25.94 27.13
C ASN A 796 20.16 26.98 27.56
N ALA A 797 20.36 28.00 26.73
CA ALA A 797 21.34 29.08 27.03
C ALA A 797 21.03 29.87 28.33
N ASP A 798 19.79 29.83 28.79
CA ASP A 798 19.32 30.50 30.03
C ASP A 798 19.47 29.58 31.25
N GLY A 799 19.94 28.33 31.07
CA GLY A 799 20.12 27.34 32.13
C GLY A 799 18.85 26.59 32.52
N GLU A 800 17.77 26.74 31.77
CA GLU A 800 16.51 25.99 31.98
C GLU A 800 16.58 24.61 31.35
N PRO A 801 16.06 23.55 32.01
CA PRO A 801 16.00 22.23 31.41
C PRO A 801 15.16 22.19 30.14
N GLU A 802 15.70 21.69 29.07
CA GLU A 802 14.95 21.47 27.80
C GLU A 802 14.17 20.16 27.80
N THR A 803 14.50 19.24 28.70
CA THR A 803 13.79 17.98 28.87
C THR A 803 12.82 18.08 30.03
N SER A 804 11.56 17.82 29.77
CA SER A 804 10.47 17.80 30.77
C SER A 804 9.99 16.37 31.02
N THR A 805 9.34 16.18 32.17
CA THR A 805 8.60 14.93 32.45
C THR A 805 7.14 15.08 32.04
N LEU A 806 6.47 13.92 31.83
CA LEU A 806 5.06 13.88 31.49
C LEU A 806 4.15 13.64 32.74
N ALA A 807 4.67 13.85 33.93
CA ALA A 807 3.96 13.59 35.19
C ALA A 807 2.69 14.43 35.36
N LYS A 808 2.70 15.70 34.92
CA LYS A 808 1.58 16.63 35.12
C LYS A 808 0.36 16.27 34.30
N MET A 809 0.50 15.95 33.04
CA MET A 809 -0.55 15.63 32.08
C MET A 809 0.04 14.89 30.90
N PRO A 810 -0.78 14.17 30.07
CA PRO A 810 -0.29 13.62 28.84
C PRO A 810 0.10 14.72 27.83
N TYR A 811 1.14 14.45 27.03
CA TYR A 811 1.36 15.21 25.82
C TYR A 811 0.32 14.78 24.79
N VAL A 812 -0.33 15.73 24.14
CA VAL A 812 -1.38 15.46 23.15
C VAL A 812 -1.21 16.35 21.94
N GLU A 813 -1.26 15.72 20.76
CA GLU A 813 -1.43 16.43 19.49
C GLU A 813 -2.53 15.80 18.65
N VAL A 814 -3.18 16.63 17.84
CA VAL A 814 -4.20 16.20 16.87
C VAL A 814 -3.88 16.79 15.52
N SER A 815 -4.28 16.12 14.46
CA SER A 815 -4.18 16.65 13.10
C SER A 815 -5.48 16.50 12.34
N ALA A 816 -5.64 17.36 11.33
CA ALA A 816 -6.62 17.20 10.29
C ALA A 816 -5.99 17.60 8.96
N GLY A 817 -6.33 16.88 7.88
CA GLY A 817 -5.65 17.07 6.63
C GLY A 817 -6.43 16.59 5.41
N ILE A 818 -5.79 16.81 4.31
CA ILE A 818 -6.27 16.43 2.98
C ILE A 818 -5.23 15.54 2.33
N ASP A 819 -5.62 14.33 2.06
CA ASP A 819 -4.83 13.36 1.32
C ASP A 819 -5.22 13.32 -0.16
N ASN A 820 -4.39 12.66 -0.94
CA ASN A 820 -4.61 12.43 -2.36
C ASN A 820 -4.55 13.70 -3.24
N ILE A 821 -3.89 14.74 -2.79
CA ILE A 821 -3.64 15.93 -3.58
C ILE A 821 -2.69 15.55 -4.72
N PHE A 822 -3.12 15.76 -5.97
CA PHE A 822 -2.41 15.29 -7.17
C PHE A 822 -2.08 13.77 -7.17
N LYS A 823 -2.81 12.97 -6.37
CA LYS A 823 -2.61 11.53 -6.17
C LYS A 823 -1.29 11.12 -5.48
N LEU A 824 -0.56 12.06 -4.93
CA LEU A 824 0.78 11.85 -4.37
C LEU A 824 1.00 12.55 -3.04
N LEU A 825 0.28 13.62 -2.76
CA LEU A 825 0.58 14.49 -1.64
C LEU A 825 -0.54 14.45 -0.61
N CYS A 826 -0.15 14.29 0.65
CA CYS A 826 -0.99 14.52 1.82
C CYS A 826 -0.50 15.77 2.54
N LEU A 827 -1.43 16.67 2.91
CA LEU A 827 -1.18 17.85 3.72
C LEU A 827 -1.97 17.73 5.00
N GLU A 828 -1.31 17.78 6.13
CA GLU A 828 -1.93 17.72 7.45
C GLU A 828 -1.53 18.94 8.27
N TYR A 829 -2.51 19.58 8.87
CA TYR A 829 -2.30 20.63 9.85
C TYR A 829 -2.39 20.02 11.23
N VAL A 830 -1.33 20.17 12.01
CA VAL A 830 -1.16 19.56 13.32
C VAL A 830 -1.30 20.64 14.39
N TRP A 831 -2.00 20.32 15.47
CA TRP A 831 -2.15 21.16 16.66
C TRP A 831 -1.62 20.41 17.87
N ARG A 832 -0.74 21.04 18.61
CA ARG A 832 -0.31 20.63 19.94
C ARG A 832 -1.27 21.19 20.97
N LEU A 833 -1.79 20.36 21.85
CA LEU A 833 -2.84 20.74 22.80
C LEU A 833 -2.33 20.96 24.23
N THR A 834 -1.16 20.41 24.56
CA THR A 834 -0.61 20.43 25.93
C THR A 834 0.86 20.88 25.93
N TYR A 835 1.39 21.27 27.09
CA TYR A 835 2.77 21.72 27.25
C TYR A 835 3.14 22.87 26.31
N LEU A 836 2.25 23.84 26.17
CA LEU A 836 2.42 24.98 25.25
C LEU A 836 3.45 26.00 25.75
N ASP A 837 3.76 25.96 27.04
CA ASP A 837 4.71 26.87 27.70
C ASP A 837 6.16 26.33 27.71
N ASN A 838 6.42 25.13 27.15
CA ASN A 838 7.76 24.58 27.06
C ASN A 838 8.64 25.42 26.10
N PRO A 839 9.96 25.49 26.37
CA PRO A 839 10.88 26.22 25.50
C PRO A 839 10.82 25.73 24.05
N ASN A 840 10.97 26.66 23.11
CA ASN A 840 11.00 26.38 21.66
C ASN A 840 9.77 25.63 21.11
N THR A 841 8.64 25.71 21.81
CA THR A 841 7.40 25.02 21.44
C THR A 841 6.74 25.62 20.21
N ILE A 842 6.38 24.78 19.27
CA ILE A 842 5.54 25.14 18.13
C ILE A 842 4.13 24.63 18.41
N PRO A 843 3.13 25.53 18.63
CA PRO A 843 1.78 25.12 19.01
C PRO A 843 0.99 24.49 17.87
N HIS A 844 1.32 24.79 16.63
CA HIS A 844 0.67 24.24 15.43
C HIS A 844 1.54 24.39 14.20
N GLY A 845 1.35 23.54 13.20
CA GLY A 845 2.11 23.61 11.96
C GLY A 845 1.60 22.72 10.86
N LEU A 846 1.92 23.10 9.63
CA LEU A 846 1.62 22.30 8.45
C LEU A 846 2.71 21.22 8.27
N ARG A 847 2.28 20.01 7.97
CA ARG A 847 3.13 18.88 7.60
C ARG A 847 2.67 18.30 6.28
N PHE A 848 3.58 17.74 5.52
CA PHE A 848 3.25 17.07 4.27
C PHE A 848 3.81 15.65 4.23
N ARG A 849 3.16 14.79 3.48
CA ARG A 849 3.64 13.44 3.21
C ARG A 849 3.52 13.18 1.71
N VAL A 850 4.56 12.62 1.12
CA VAL A 850 4.54 12.16 -0.27
C VAL A 850 4.43 10.64 -0.23
N HIS A 851 3.36 10.09 -0.76
CA HIS A 851 3.18 8.65 -0.89
C HIS A 851 2.30 8.32 -2.09
N ILE A 852 2.51 7.14 -2.64
CA ILE A 852 1.66 6.61 -3.70
C ILE A 852 0.62 5.73 -3.02
N ALA A 853 -0.65 6.16 -3.03
CA ALA A 853 -1.78 5.35 -2.60
C ALA A 853 -2.63 4.98 -3.83
N PHE A 854 -2.93 3.72 -3.98
CA PHE A 854 -3.85 3.22 -5.02
C PHE A 854 -5.31 3.44 -4.64
#